data_69d17db55b46d94093a25fa2f9265e5c
#
_entry.id   69d17db55b46d94093a25fa2f9265e5c
#
_cell.length_a   1.000
_cell.length_b   1.000
_cell.length_c   1.000
_cell.angle_alpha   90.00
_cell.angle_beta   90.00
_cell.angle_gamma   90.00
#
_symmetry.space_group_name_H-M   'P 1'
#
loop_
_entity.id
_entity.type
_entity.pdbx_description
1 polymer ?
#
loop_
_entity_poly.entity_id
_entity_poly.type
_entity_poly.pdbx_seq_one_letter_code
_entity_poly.pdbx_strand_id
1 'polypeptide(L)'
;MNILKLSIAGLSIFSFTLTAGQKVTVPASVQGIFEKYCTDCHGAKKKKGDLQLHDIANLEKDFQSNILNKIEEQLFIEEMPPKDEEQLSENELSILSEWIENQYKRMGENSKFQAKLKTPDFGNYVNHEDLFSGKYKDLKGFTPDRRWLINEFIFTEKINQVTNTRQQRNRDGKRVNIHNSSKRNLNITNPFLLPSGSGVRYYDNTMLNGGHLLSMISNAKELSKYLMNERQMSSMAPVYKVMKLELDHDKELEKRQRFLHENIHELMQEIYGEKNKDYLPEFISLNMEATPVSPDGNSYILPDGRKVKKSNHDVAAPKGEYPYIKTAIVKYYVKDQTSAELVRLCEKEWYEKGTGKLKISTRVGFMVNYMSEILRRNKFKPGQFKPKVFKEDDIKLYKEMILKHRQKGDFHNAVIKKSVDEWQAGFEAERKALGELKEPEIIEIINCLFQRILDREPNDGEIQEHLSLMQSYISTLGRREALTKFIETLVLRSEFVYRYEFGDGKADEHGRKMMSPEAAAYALAYAINDSAPDEELRKAVKNGKLNTREDYKREIERMLKRRDLYYLIDERVGQNADGLTNTPIRKLRFFREFFGYPNFPEIFKDNKRLGASYDRIKFRLLEECDQLVDYIISKDKNVFEELLTSDRYYVYHSGDNEQMKKASDDIKKQYEYFKDLDWQNFTYEDFMKHKDFIVESGISHMRGKGEVKWLQRSLGELMMRNKNGKTPDPFKSKLAQSRAKTRLDGISIAHFFNIKFDEWDYPVTQPAALPNRKGILSHPAWLMAFSQNTHTDPVLRGKWIREKLLAGTIPDVPITVEAVVPEDHHKTFRARLEDVTEVKYCWKCHKLMNPLGYAFEMFDDFGRYRTEEALEHPDNLLKKNPDKGTEYEDLRDIFKTQPVITNGHLKGTEDDKLDGDVKNALDLVERLAKSERVRQSIIRHAFRYFMGRNEVLSDSKTLIDADQAYLKSGGSFDAVIVSLLTSDSFIYRKAVKE
;
A
#
# COMPACT_ATOMS: atom_id res chain seq x y z
N MET A 1 13.92 52.32 12.00
CA MET A 1 15.33 52.32 12.45
C MET A 1 15.30 52.27 13.95
N ASN A 2 15.39 51.10 14.48
CA ASN A 2 15.97 50.68 15.75
C ASN A 2 15.65 49.22 16.00
N ILE A 3 16.67 48.44 15.73
CA ILE A 3 16.66 46.99 15.75
C ILE A 3 16.98 46.49 17.17
N LEU A 4 16.22 45.58 17.64
CA LEU A 4 16.38 44.81 18.86
C LEU A 4 17.81 44.27 18.99
N LYS A 5 18.44 44.57 20.10
CA LYS A 5 19.56 43.82 20.66
C LYS A 5 18.96 42.69 21.51
N LEU A 6 18.92 41.49 21.00
CA LEU A 6 18.74 40.30 21.84
C LEU A 6 20.14 39.80 22.30
N SER A 7 20.26 39.72 23.60
CA SER A 7 21.44 39.24 24.30
C SER A 7 21.61 37.73 24.04
N ILE A 8 22.73 37.39 23.41
CA ILE A 8 23.24 36.01 23.35
C ILE A 8 23.99 35.78 24.64
N ALA A 9 23.39 35.11 25.59
CA ALA A 9 24.06 34.57 26.76
C ALA A 9 23.91 33.04 26.74
N GLY A 10 25.03 32.35 26.63
CA GLY A 10 25.16 30.96 27.03
C GLY A 10 25.02 29.90 25.93
N LEU A 11 25.75 30.01 24.80
CA LEU A 11 26.18 28.83 24.08
C LEU A 11 27.53 28.38 24.63
N SER A 12 27.51 27.40 25.51
CA SER A 12 28.70 26.59 25.81
C SER A 12 29.07 25.89 24.51
N ILE A 13 30.14 26.37 23.89
CA ILE A 13 30.81 25.69 22.79
C ILE A 13 31.39 24.41 23.39
N PHE A 14 30.62 23.30 23.32
CA PHE A 14 31.22 21.98 23.37
C PHE A 14 32.08 21.89 22.10
N SER A 15 33.38 22.15 22.28
CA SER A 15 34.37 21.75 21.30
C SER A 15 34.33 20.23 21.18
N PHE A 16 33.56 19.74 20.20
CA PHE A 16 33.78 18.40 19.67
C PHE A 16 35.20 18.44 19.08
N THR A 17 36.18 18.06 19.86
CA THR A 17 37.41 17.56 19.30
C THR A 17 37.02 16.37 18.44
N LEU A 18 37.01 16.56 17.13
CA LEU A 18 37.11 15.47 16.17
C LEU A 18 38.42 14.73 16.52
N THR A 19 38.36 13.73 17.39
CA THR A 19 39.38 12.73 17.50
C THR A 19 39.45 12.04 16.15
N ALA A 20 40.48 12.36 15.39
CA ALA A 20 40.82 11.60 14.18
C ALA A 20 40.86 10.13 14.61
N GLY A 21 39.94 9.30 14.08
CA GLY A 21 39.79 7.93 14.49
C GLY A 21 41.14 7.21 14.40
N GLN A 22 41.49 6.53 15.49
CA GLN A 22 42.78 5.84 15.57
C GLN A 22 42.80 4.68 14.56
N LYS A 23 43.94 4.47 13.92
CA LYS A 23 44.18 3.32 13.03
C LYS A 23 44.09 2.00 13.78
N VAL A 24 43.77 0.92 13.05
CA VAL A 24 43.77 -0.46 13.55
C VAL A 24 45.16 -0.79 14.16
N THR A 25 45.14 -1.43 15.32
CA THR A 25 46.32 -1.99 15.94
C THR A 25 46.16 -3.50 16.07
N VAL A 26 47.18 -4.26 15.70
CA VAL A 26 47.16 -5.71 15.76
C VAL A 26 48.08 -6.14 16.94
N PRO A 27 47.52 -6.64 18.07
CA PRO A 27 48.30 -7.15 19.18
C PRO A 27 48.94 -8.50 18.83
N ALA A 28 49.99 -8.87 19.53
CA ALA A 28 50.74 -10.09 19.28
C ALA A 28 49.88 -11.37 19.31
N SER A 29 48.84 -11.40 20.16
CA SER A 29 47.91 -12.54 20.22
C SER A 29 47.09 -12.69 18.91
N VAL A 30 46.65 -11.58 18.31
CA VAL A 30 45.93 -11.58 17.04
C VAL A 30 46.86 -11.84 15.86
N GLN A 31 48.04 -11.27 15.92
CA GLN A 31 49.08 -11.49 14.93
C GLN A 31 49.45 -12.99 14.82
N GLY A 32 49.57 -13.68 15.94
CA GLY A 32 49.83 -15.12 15.98
C GLY A 32 48.69 -15.94 15.36
N ILE A 33 47.43 -15.53 15.56
CA ILE A 33 46.27 -16.14 14.92
C ILE A 33 46.34 -15.90 13.41
N PHE A 34 46.65 -14.70 12.96
CA PHE A 34 46.77 -14.41 11.53
C PHE A 34 47.88 -15.20 10.87
N GLU A 35 49.02 -15.31 11.51
CA GLU A 35 50.15 -16.07 10.99
C GLU A 35 49.83 -17.56 10.89
N LYS A 36 49.13 -18.10 11.86
CA LYS A 36 48.79 -19.53 11.90
C LYS A 36 47.71 -19.92 10.89
N TYR A 37 46.67 -19.10 10.74
CA TYR A 37 45.47 -19.51 10.02
C TYR A 37 45.17 -18.72 8.73
N CYS A 38 45.77 -17.52 8.54
CA CYS A 38 45.29 -16.59 7.50
C CYS A 38 46.36 -16.20 6.49
N THR A 39 47.64 -15.93 6.93
CA THR A 39 48.64 -15.28 6.08
C THR A 39 49.20 -16.15 4.99
N ASP A 40 49.12 -17.48 5.09
CA ASP A 40 49.50 -18.40 4.00
C ASP A 40 48.68 -18.19 2.72
N CYS A 41 47.46 -17.71 2.86
CA CYS A 41 46.57 -17.37 1.75
C CYS A 41 46.39 -15.87 1.55
N HIS A 42 46.44 -15.07 2.63
CA HIS A 42 46.16 -13.62 2.65
C HIS A 42 47.38 -12.80 3.10
N GLY A 43 48.57 -13.22 2.73
CA GLY A 43 49.85 -12.57 3.07
C GLY A 43 50.50 -11.78 1.93
N ALA A 44 51.76 -11.47 2.08
CA ALA A 44 52.52 -10.67 1.10
C ALA A 44 52.68 -11.38 -0.26
N LYS A 45 52.85 -12.69 -0.24
CA LYS A 45 53.15 -13.53 -1.42
C LYS A 45 51.90 -14.04 -2.13
N LYS A 46 50.79 -14.28 -1.40
CA LYS A 46 49.51 -14.75 -1.90
C LYS A 46 48.44 -13.79 -1.44
N LYS A 47 47.61 -13.34 -2.39
CA LYS A 47 46.47 -12.41 -2.15
C LYS A 47 45.16 -13.06 -2.60
N LYS A 48 44.82 -14.18 -1.99
CA LYS A 48 43.54 -14.81 -2.34
C LYS A 48 42.37 -13.89 -1.98
N GLY A 49 41.45 -13.65 -2.93
CA GLY A 49 40.33 -12.74 -2.74
C GLY A 49 40.71 -11.26 -2.58
N ASP A 50 41.88 -10.84 -3.12
CA ASP A 50 42.45 -9.49 -3.00
C ASP A 50 42.55 -8.97 -1.54
N LEU A 51 42.70 -9.89 -0.59
CA LEU A 51 42.81 -9.60 0.82
C LEU A 51 44.26 -9.80 1.29
N GLN A 52 44.79 -8.81 1.99
CA GLN A 52 46.12 -8.85 2.66
C GLN A 52 45.94 -8.51 4.12
N LEU A 53 46.30 -9.42 5.02
CA LEU A 53 46.16 -9.25 6.47
C LEU A 53 47.44 -8.87 7.17
N HIS A 54 48.61 -9.16 6.56
CA HIS A 54 49.91 -8.91 7.16
C HIS A 54 50.23 -7.41 7.34
N ASP A 55 49.52 -6.51 6.63
CA ASP A 55 49.81 -5.06 6.63
C ASP A 55 48.55 -4.22 6.93
N ILE A 56 47.54 -4.81 7.56
CA ILE A 56 46.25 -4.15 7.83
C ILE A 56 46.41 -2.84 8.61
N ALA A 57 47.37 -2.74 9.49
CA ALA A 57 47.64 -1.54 10.31
C ALA A 57 48.10 -0.32 9.50
N ASN A 58 48.68 -0.52 8.34
CA ASN A 58 49.26 0.54 7.50
C ASN A 58 48.30 1.03 6.40
N LEU A 59 47.14 0.36 6.20
CA LEU A 59 46.15 0.74 5.19
C LEU A 59 45.41 2.03 5.59
N GLU A 60 44.72 2.65 4.62
CA GLU A 60 43.79 3.76 4.90
C GLU A 60 42.60 3.26 5.72
N LYS A 61 41.99 4.14 6.52
CA LYS A 61 40.96 3.83 7.50
C LYS A 61 39.76 3.09 6.85
N ASP A 62 39.30 3.56 5.70
CA ASP A 62 38.13 2.94 5.00
C ASP A 62 38.42 1.52 4.52
N PHE A 63 39.67 1.26 4.10
CA PHE A 63 40.13 -0.09 3.75
C PHE A 63 40.24 -0.98 4.99
N GLN A 64 40.71 -0.45 6.12
CA GLN A 64 40.79 -1.20 7.38
C GLN A 64 39.38 -1.63 7.82
N SER A 65 38.41 -0.73 7.82
CA SER A 65 37.01 -1.04 8.16
C SER A 65 36.41 -2.12 7.26
N ASN A 66 36.64 -2.04 5.95
CA ASN A 66 36.18 -3.05 5.00
C ASN A 66 36.83 -4.41 5.21
N ILE A 67 38.12 -4.46 5.55
CA ILE A 67 38.84 -5.72 5.84
C ILE A 67 38.28 -6.33 7.12
N LEU A 68 38.11 -5.55 8.18
CA LEU A 68 37.51 -6.05 9.44
C LEU A 68 36.12 -6.64 9.20
N ASN A 69 35.27 -5.97 8.42
CA ASN A 69 33.95 -6.53 8.06
C ASN A 69 34.04 -7.86 7.30
N LYS A 70 35.00 -7.98 6.35
CA LYS A 70 35.22 -9.22 5.62
C LYS A 70 35.71 -10.35 6.51
N ILE A 71 36.63 -10.07 7.43
CA ILE A 71 37.10 -11.05 8.40
C ILE A 71 35.96 -11.53 9.28
N GLU A 72 35.24 -10.59 9.89
CA GLU A 72 34.10 -10.87 10.77
C GLU A 72 33.03 -11.71 10.08
N GLU A 73 32.64 -11.34 8.86
CA GLU A 73 31.63 -12.06 8.07
C GLU A 73 32.08 -13.48 7.71
N GLN A 74 33.32 -13.65 7.23
CA GLN A 74 33.83 -14.95 6.81
C GLN A 74 34.07 -15.93 7.97
N LEU A 75 34.47 -15.41 9.13
CA LEU A 75 34.57 -16.19 10.36
C LEU A 75 33.19 -16.64 10.84
N PHE A 76 32.23 -15.73 10.78
CA PHE A 76 30.88 -16.01 11.26
C PHE A 76 30.14 -17.07 10.44
N ILE A 77 30.31 -17.07 9.11
CA ILE A 77 29.72 -18.08 8.22
C ILE A 77 30.54 -19.36 8.11
N GLU A 78 31.61 -19.47 8.93
CA GLU A 78 32.52 -20.63 8.98
C GLU A 78 33.16 -21.00 7.61
N GLU A 79 33.37 -20.01 6.74
CA GLU A 79 34.03 -20.18 5.45
C GLU A 79 35.57 -20.00 5.54
N MET A 80 36.05 -19.37 6.62
CA MET A 80 37.46 -19.16 6.90
C MET A 80 37.80 -19.54 8.35
N PRO A 81 38.89 -20.30 8.55
CA PRO A 81 39.70 -20.99 7.57
C PRO A 81 38.87 -21.99 6.74
N PRO A 82 39.30 -22.35 5.50
CA PRO A 82 38.63 -23.39 4.71
C PRO A 82 38.52 -24.71 5.49
N LYS A 83 37.45 -25.47 5.29
CA LYS A 83 37.14 -26.71 6.06
C LYS A 83 38.18 -27.80 5.94
N ASP A 84 39.04 -27.72 4.92
CA ASP A 84 40.16 -28.64 4.68
C ASP A 84 41.49 -28.15 5.36
N GLU A 85 41.45 -27.02 6.05
CA GLU A 85 42.57 -26.44 6.79
C GLU A 85 42.29 -26.54 8.31
N GLU A 86 43.34 -26.25 9.13
CA GLU A 86 43.18 -26.20 10.58
C GLU A 86 42.20 -25.12 11.01
N GLN A 87 41.25 -25.48 11.86
CA GLN A 87 40.19 -24.57 12.30
C GLN A 87 40.59 -23.86 13.60
N LEU A 88 40.06 -22.60 13.76
CA LEU A 88 40.22 -21.82 14.99
C LEU A 88 39.55 -22.54 16.18
N SER A 89 40.21 -22.53 17.33
CA SER A 89 39.56 -22.91 18.59
C SER A 89 38.57 -21.85 19.04
N GLU A 90 37.58 -22.21 19.88
CA GLU A 90 36.61 -21.29 20.46
C GLU A 90 37.26 -20.08 21.14
N ASN A 91 38.40 -20.29 21.81
CA ASN A 91 39.17 -19.24 22.48
C ASN A 91 39.82 -18.29 21.46
N GLU A 92 40.43 -18.81 20.40
CA GLU A 92 41.04 -18.01 19.33
C GLU A 92 40.00 -17.19 18.56
N LEU A 93 38.84 -17.78 18.31
CA LEU A 93 37.70 -17.09 17.70
C LEU A 93 37.18 -15.95 18.60
N SER A 94 37.09 -16.18 19.91
CA SER A 94 36.70 -15.15 20.89
C SER A 94 37.70 -13.99 20.92
N ILE A 95 39.00 -14.28 20.96
CA ILE A 95 40.07 -13.27 20.93
C ILE A 95 39.97 -12.39 19.68
N LEU A 96 39.72 -13.02 18.53
CA LEU A 96 39.66 -12.33 17.26
C LEU A 96 38.38 -11.46 17.15
N SER A 97 37.23 -11.98 17.59
CA SER A 97 35.97 -11.25 17.63
C SER A 97 36.02 -10.02 18.57
N GLU A 98 36.56 -10.19 19.78
CA GLU A 98 36.76 -9.11 20.73
C GLU A 98 37.73 -8.03 20.20
N TRP A 99 38.78 -8.46 19.53
CA TRP A 99 39.74 -7.54 18.89
C TRP A 99 39.03 -6.72 17.79
N ILE A 100 38.23 -7.34 16.89
CA ILE A 100 37.51 -6.66 15.82
C ILE A 100 36.54 -5.62 16.41
N GLU A 101 35.77 -5.98 17.43
CA GLU A 101 34.84 -5.07 18.10
C GLU A 101 35.57 -3.86 18.70
N ASN A 102 36.69 -4.10 19.35
CA ASN A 102 37.53 -3.04 19.93
C ASN A 102 38.13 -2.12 18.86
N GLN A 103 38.48 -2.64 17.66
CA GLN A 103 38.97 -1.80 16.57
C GLN A 103 37.88 -0.86 16.06
N TYR A 104 36.62 -1.35 15.89
CA TYR A 104 35.50 -0.49 15.51
C TYR A 104 35.25 0.62 16.53
N LYS A 105 35.25 0.31 17.83
CA LYS A 105 35.10 1.30 18.89
C LYS A 105 36.22 2.38 18.82
N ARG A 106 37.46 1.99 18.55
CA ARG A 106 38.61 2.91 18.38
C ARG A 106 38.50 3.79 17.14
N MET A 107 37.98 3.25 16.04
CA MET A 107 37.73 4.00 14.80
C MET A 107 36.56 4.93 14.89
N GLY A 108 35.72 4.84 15.95
CA GLY A 108 34.45 5.55 16.05
C GLY A 108 33.43 5.10 15.00
N GLU A 109 33.51 3.85 14.57
CA GLU A 109 32.64 3.25 13.56
C GLU A 109 31.86 2.08 14.18
N ASN A 110 30.75 1.75 13.56
CA ASN A 110 29.99 0.53 13.86
C ASN A 110 30.31 -0.52 12.80
N SER A 111 30.42 -1.77 13.20
CA SER A 111 30.53 -2.88 12.27
C SER A 111 29.34 -2.90 11.32
N LYS A 112 29.62 -2.89 10.01
CA LYS A 112 28.56 -3.04 8.98
C LYS A 112 27.90 -4.42 9.08
N PHE A 113 28.69 -5.42 9.48
CA PHE A 113 28.20 -6.77 9.71
C PHE A 113 27.25 -6.82 10.90
N GLN A 114 27.64 -6.25 12.05
CA GLN A 114 26.76 -6.17 13.23
C GLN A 114 25.48 -5.36 12.94
N ALA A 115 25.56 -4.33 12.11
CA ALA A 115 24.40 -3.59 11.66
C ALA A 115 23.46 -4.46 10.80
N LYS A 116 24.03 -5.33 9.93
CA LYS A 116 23.24 -6.32 9.17
C LYS A 116 22.50 -7.29 10.09
N LEU A 117 23.13 -7.79 11.15
CA LEU A 117 22.51 -8.72 12.10
C LEU A 117 21.26 -8.16 12.78
N LYS A 118 21.14 -6.84 12.85
CA LYS A 118 19.96 -6.16 13.38
C LYS A 118 18.82 -6.06 12.37
N THR A 119 19.08 -6.33 11.10
CA THR A 119 18.07 -6.29 10.06
C THR A 119 17.39 -7.64 9.92
N PRO A 120 16.13 -7.65 9.56
CA PRO A 120 15.33 -8.85 9.46
C PRO A 120 15.85 -9.92 8.49
N ASP A 121 16.39 -9.46 7.37
CA ASP A 121 16.87 -10.36 6.32
C ASP A 121 18.11 -11.18 6.75
N PHE A 122 18.76 -10.78 7.81
CA PHE A 122 19.97 -11.41 8.34
C PHE A 122 19.76 -12.13 9.69
N GLY A 123 18.51 -12.37 10.12
CA GLY A 123 18.20 -13.05 11.38
C GLY A 123 18.75 -14.48 11.51
N ASN A 124 18.95 -15.16 10.37
CA ASN A 124 19.46 -16.54 10.36
C ASN A 124 20.94 -16.68 10.78
N TYR A 125 21.62 -15.59 11.06
CA TYR A 125 22.99 -15.63 11.59
C TYR A 125 23.07 -16.17 13.03
N VAL A 126 21.97 -16.15 13.79
CA VAL A 126 21.93 -16.89 15.05
C VAL A 126 21.79 -18.38 14.74
N ASN A 127 22.68 -19.19 15.27
CA ASN A 127 22.72 -20.63 14.98
C ASN A 127 21.36 -21.29 15.30
N HIS A 128 20.85 -22.06 14.34
CA HIS A 128 19.50 -22.65 14.44
C HIS A 128 19.46 -23.73 15.54
N GLU A 129 20.47 -24.61 15.60
CA GLU A 129 20.55 -25.69 16.56
C GLU A 129 20.69 -25.14 17.98
N ASP A 130 21.46 -24.09 18.18
CA ASP A 130 21.58 -23.42 19.50
C ASP A 130 20.23 -22.90 20.00
N LEU A 131 19.37 -22.44 19.10
CA LEU A 131 18.03 -21.95 19.47
C LEU A 131 17.06 -23.06 19.85
N PHE A 132 17.18 -24.26 19.24
CA PHE A 132 16.17 -25.34 19.43
C PHE A 132 16.69 -26.55 20.18
N SER A 133 18.01 -26.74 20.37
CA SER A 133 18.59 -27.89 21.09
C SER A 133 18.27 -27.93 22.59
N GLY A 134 17.79 -26.82 23.15
CA GLY A 134 17.58 -26.69 24.60
C GLY A 134 18.84 -26.29 25.38
N LYS A 135 20.01 -26.14 24.72
CA LYS A 135 21.28 -25.70 25.35
C LYS A 135 21.12 -24.37 26.09
N TYR A 136 20.34 -23.46 25.58
CA TYR A 136 20.13 -22.09 26.11
C TYR A 136 18.76 -21.87 26.72
N LYS A 137 17.96 -22.93 26.98
CA LYS A 137 16.59 -22.83 27.52
C LYS A 137 16.48 -22.17 28.90
N ASP A 138 17.58 -22.17 29.66
CA ASP A 138 17.60 -21.60 31.02
C ASP A 138 17.89 -20.10 31.02
N LEU A 139 18.33 -19.54 29.89
CA LEU A 139 18.44 -18.10 29.72
C LEU A 139 17.03 -17.47 29.72
N LYS A 140 16.90 -16.36 30.45
CA LYS A 140 15.60 -15.70 30.58
C LYS A 140 15.37 -14.71 29.44
N GLY A 141 14.34 -14.98 28.66
CA GLY A 141 13.92 -14.12 27.55
C GLY A 141 13.50 -12.74 28.02
N PHE A 142 13.78 -11.75 27.22
CA PHE A 142 13.29 -10.37 27.35
C PHE A 142 13.43 -9.64 26.01
N THR A 143 12.71 -8.53 25.87
CA THR A 143 12.98 -7.55 24.82
C THR A 143 13.63 -6.32 25.47
N PRO A 144 14.67 -5.72 24.89
CA PRO A 144 15.20 -4.44 25.40
C PRO A 144 14.10 -3.38 25.52
N ASP A 145 14.25 -2.49 26.52
CA ASP A 145 13.43 -1.27 26.53
C ASP A 145 13.59 -0.54 25.21
N ARG A 146 12.49 -0.18 24.59
CA ARG A 146 12.54 0.40 23.26
C ARG A 146 11.53 1.50 23.00
N ARG A 147 11.95 2.48 22.25
CA ARG A 147 11.14 3.48 21.58
C ARG A 147 11.36 3.32 20.10
N TRP A 148 10.39 2.91 19.37
CA TRP A 148 10.49 2.59 17.96
C TRP A 148 9.33 3.17 17.14
N LEU A 149 9.59 3.42 15.87
CA LEU A 149 8.60 3.99 14.97
C LEU A 149 7.46 3.00 14.72
N ILE A 150 6.25 3.55 14.57
CA ILE A 150 5.12 2.77 14.07
C ILE A 150 5.35 2.38 12.61
N ASN A 151 4.75 1.28 12.18
CA ASN A 151 4.78 0.89 10.79
C ASN A 151 3.73 1.64 9.95
N GLU A 152 3.78 1.46 8.63
CA GLU A 152 2.86 2.11 7.68
C GLU A 152 1.38 1.80 7.93
N PHE A 153 1.06 0.59 8.40
CA PHE A 153 -0.30 0.17 8.67
C PHE A 153 -0.86 0.82 9.93
N ILE A 154 -0.08 0.85 11.01
CA ILE A 154 -0.43 1.53 12.25
C ILE A 154 -0.61 3.03 11.99
N PHE A 155 0.26 3.66 11.20
CA PHE A 155 0.11 5.06 10.82
C PHE A 155 -1.22 5.31 10.12
N THR A 156 -1.53 4.50 9.11
CA THR A 156 -2.79 4.61 8.35
C THR A 156 -4.00 4.45 9.29
N GLU A 157 -3.93 3.52 10.23
CA GLU A 157 -5.01 3.28 11.19
C GLU A 157 -5.17 4.44 12.20
N LYS A 158 -4.07 5.05 12.64
CA LYS A 158 -4.12 6.28 13.44
C LYS A 158 -4.79 7.43 12.67
N ILE A 159 -4.46 7.62 11.40
CA ILE A 159 -5.13 8.62 10.56
C ILE A 159 -6.63 8.31 10.44
N ASN A 160 -7.00 7.03 10.27
CA ASN A 160 -8.40 6.60 10.25
C ASN A 160 -9.13 6.96 11.54
N GLN A 161 -8.50 6.74 12.69
CA GLN A 161 -9.03 7.06 14.01
C GLN A 161 -9.19 8.56 14.20
N VAL A 162 -8.13 9.34 13.93
CA VAL A 162 -8.16 10.81 14.04
C VAL A 162 -9.25 11.42 13.16
N THR A 163 -9.44 10.90 11.95
CA THR A 163 -10.44 11.42 11.00
C THR A 163 -11.84 10.80 11.16
N ASN A 164 -12.03 9.89 12.12
CA ASN A 164 -13.26 9.12 12.34
C ASN A 164 -13.80 8.43 11.07
N THR A 165 -12.88 7.91 10.24
CA THR A 165 -13.21 7.29 8.96
C THR A 165 -12.90 5.79 8.94
N ARG A 166 -12.69 5.20 10.10
CA ARG A 166 -12.29 3.82 10.28
C ARG A 166 -13.23 2.80 9.64
N GLN A 167 -14.53 3.13 9.57
CA GLN A 167 -15.52 2.22 9.03
C GLN A 167 -16.32 2.89 7.92
N GLN A 168 -16.34 2.28 6.76
CA GLN A 168 -17.30 2.59 5.70
C GLN A 168 -18.14 1.35 5.40
N ARG A 169 -19.29 1.55 4.78
CA ARG A 169 -20.07 0.43 4.25
C ARG A 169 -19.58 0.13 2.83
N ASN A 170 -19.29 -1.14 2.56
CA ASN A 170 -19.04 -1.61 1.21
C ASN A 170 -20.34 -1.55 0.39
N ARG A 171 -20.27 -1.96 -0.88
CA ARG A 171 -21.42 -2.01 -1.78
C ARG A 171 -22.56 -2.91 -1.29
N ASP A 172 -22.23 -3.91 -0.46
CA ASP A 172 -23.20 -4.86 0.12
C ASP A 172 -23.73 -4.39 1.48
N GLY A 173 -23.44 -3.16 1.87
CA GLY A 173 -23.91 -2.57 3.13
C GLY A 173 -23.18 -3.04 4.39
N LYS A 174 -22.21 -3.95 4.26
CA LYS A 174 -21.38 -4.40 5.40
C LYS A 174 -20.37 -3.32 5.79
N ARG A 175 -20.09 -3.20 7.10
CA ARG A 175 -19.05 -2.28 7.58
C ARG A 175 -17.67 -2.83 7.25
N VAL A 176 -16.83 -2.03 6.64
CA VAL A 176 -15.46 -2.37 6.27
C VAL A 176 -14.48 -1.36 6.86
N ASN A 177 -13.37 -1.83 7.36
CA ASN A 177 -12.27 -0.96 7.75
C ASN A 177 -11.53 -0.53 6.49
N ILE A 178 -11.27 0.76 6.34
CA ILE A 178 -10.60 1.29 5.17
C ILE A 178 -9.20 1.73 5.56
N HIS A 179 -8.21 1.11 4.95
CA HIS A 179 -6.82 1.54 5.05
C HIS A 179 -6.40 2.53 3.96
N ASN A 180 -7.36 3.15 3.29
CA ASN A 180 -7.07 4.04 2.15
C ASN A 180 -7.37 5.49 2.46
N SER A 181 -6.35 6.35 2.42
CA SER A 181 -6.48 7.79 2.56
C SER A 181 -7.07 8.48 1.33
N SER A 182 -6.97 7.89 0.14
CA SER A 182 -7.38 8.52 -1.13
C SER A 182 -8.88 8.78 -1.26
N LYS A 183 -9.72 8.07 -0.51
CA LYS A 183 -11.18 8.26 -0.55
C LYS A 183 -11.71 9.43 0.31
N ARG A 184 -10.83 10.19 0.95
CA ARG A 184 -11.20 11.19 1.98
C ARG A 184 -11.12 12.64 1.55
N ASN A 185 -10.69 12.95 0.34
CA ASN A 185 -10.26 14.30 -0.06
C ASN A 185 -9.22 14.90 0.91
N LEU A 186 -8.38 14.04 1.50
CA LEU A 186 -7.37 14.40 2.48
C LEU A 186 -6.01 13.97 1.93
N ASN A 187 -5.11 14.90 1.75
CA ASN A 187 -3.79 14.65 1.17
C ASN A 187 -2.77 14.32 2.28
N ILE A 188 -2.84 13.09 2.79
CA ILE A 188 -1.91 12.58 3.80
C ILE A 188 -0.85 11.72 3.14
N THR A 189 0.40 12.03 3.39
CA THR A 189 1.55 11.21 3.00
C THR A 189 1.91 10.26 4.14
N ASN A 190 1.94 8.96 3.88
CA ASN A 190 2.45 8.00 4.85
C ASN A 190 3.98 7.99 4.80
N PRO A 191 4.69 8.52 5.82
CA PRO A 191 6.14 8.61 5.79
C PRO A 191 6.84 7.27 6.04
N PHE A 192 6.10 6.25 6.47
CA PHE A 192 6.62 4.93 6.86
C PHE A 192 6.42 3.87 5.77
N LEU A 193 5.99 4.27 4.56
CA LEU A 193 5.92 3.36 3.43
C LEU A 193 7.31 2.83 3.10
N LEU A 194 7.44 1.50 3.07
CA LEU A 194 8.64 0.85 2.59
C LEU A 194 8.53 0.54 1.09
N PRO A 195 9.65 0.47 0.40
CA PRO A 195 9.69 -0.04 -0.96
C PRO A 195 9.04 -1.43 -1.05
N SER A 196 8.37 -1.71 -2.15
CA SER A 196 7.92 -3.05 -2.49
C SER A 196 9.13 -3.99 -2.52
N GLY A 197 8.96 -5.21 -2.00
CA GLY A 197 10.05 -6.18 -1.96
C GLY A 197 11.01 -6.05 -0.76
N SER A 198 10.74 -5.18 0.20
CA SER A 198 11.57 -5.06 1.41
C SER A 198 11.46 -6.23 2.39
N GLY A 199 10.80 -7.32 2.01
CA GLY A 199 10.71 -8.55 2.80
C GLY A 199 9.79 -8.47 4.01
N VAL A 200 9.98 -9.39 4.96
CA VAL A 200 9.21 -9.38 6.22
C VAL A 200 9.52 -8.11 7.00
N ARG A 201 8.47 -7.32 7.25
CA ARG A 201 8.60 -5.98 7.84
C ARG A 201 8.48 -6.03 9.35
N TYR A 202 9.56 -6.27 10.00
CA TYR A 202 9.69 -6.07 11.43
C TYR A 202 10.74 -4.97 11.65
N TYR A 203 10.42 -4.03 12.50
CA TYR A 203 11.17 -2.80 12.61
C TYR A 203 11.77 -2.62 13.98
N ASP A 204 13.05 -2.46 13.97
CA ASP A 204 13.77 -1.77 15.02
C ASP A 204 14.24 -0.38 14.51
N ASN A 205 13.37 0.34 13.83
CA ASN A 205 13.69 1.68 13.37
C ASN A 205 13.34 2.69 14.45
N THR A 206 14.36 3.27 15.04
CA THR A 206 14.22 4.23 16.15
C THR A 206 14.40 5.68 15.71
N MET A 207 14.75 5.93 14.45
CA MET A 207 15.17 7.26 13.99
C MET A 207 14.20 7.87 12.97
N LEU A 208 13.70 9.05 13.28
CA LEU A 208 13.06 9.92 12.29
C LEU A 208 14.16 10.67 11.51
N ASN A 209 14.07 10.62 10.19
CA ASN A 209 14.89 11.44 9.31
C ASN A 209 14.17 12.73 8.91
N GLY A 210 14.88 13.65 8.22
CA GLY A 210 14.34 14.93 7.79
C GLY A 210 13.12 14.79 6.84
N GLY A 211 13.10 13.77 6.00
CA GLY A 211 11.97 13.48 5.10
C GLY A 211 10.70 13.06 5.86
N HIS A 212 10.86 12.23 6.90
CA HIS A 212 9.76 11.89 7.79
C HIS A 212 9.18 13.13 8.48
N LEU A 213 10.06 14.01 9.00
CA LEU A 213 9.63 15.24 9.67
C LEU A 213 8.87 16.18 8.74
N LEU A 214 9.37 16.42 7.53
CA LEU A 214 8.69 17.25 6.53
C LEU A 214 7.31 16.68 6.17
N SER A 215 7.21 15.38 5.99
CA SER A 215 5.93 14.72 5.72
C SER A 215 4.96 14.89 6.90
N MET A 216 5.45 14.76 8.13
CA MET A 216 4.62 14.93 9.34
C MET A 216 4.17 16.37 9.53
N ILE A 217 5.01 17.38 9.23
CA ILE A 217 4.59 18.79 9.24
C ILE A 217 3.47 19.05 8.20
N SER A 218 3.62 18.49 7.00
CA SER A 218 2.56 18.59 5.98
C SER A 218 1.27 17.92 6.42
N ASN A 219 1.38 16.70 6.97
CA ASN A 219 0.24 15.94 7.49
C ASN A 219 -0.47 16.66 8.65
N ALA A 220 0.28 17.29 9.55
CA ALA A 220 -0.28 18.04 10.67
C ALA A 220 -1.16 19.20 10.17
N LYS A 221 -0.71 19.93 9.14
CA LYS A 221 -1.49 21.00 8.49
C LYS A 221 -2.74 20.48 7.81
N GLU A 222 -2.65 19.36 7.10
CA GLU A 222 -3.81 18.76 6.43
C GLU A 222 -4.83 18.21 7.45
N LEU A 223 -4.36 17.56 8.52
CA LEU A 223 -5.22 17.05 9.60
C LEU A 223 -5.89 18.18 10.37
N SER A 224 -5.16 19.25 10.72
CA SER A 224 -5.74 20.39 11.44
C SER A 224 -6.84 21.04 10.61
N LYS A 225 -6.61 21.30 9.33
CA LYS A 225 -7.61 21.81 8.39
C LYS A 225 -8.83 20.89 8.25
N TYR A 226 -8.60 19.57 8.21
CA TYR A 226 -9.68 18.59 8.13
C TYR A 226 -10.53 18.55 9.41
N LEU A 227 -9.90 18.53 10.58
CA LEU A 227 -10.58 18.49 11.88
C LEU A 227 -11.32 19.80 12.20
N MET A 228 -10.82 20.92 11.72
CA MET A 228 -11.44 22.25 11.87
C MET A 228 -12.58 22.53 10.87
N ASN A 229 -12.95 21.53 10.09
CA ASN A 229 -14.17 21.64 9.28
C ASN A 229 -15.41 21.32 10.12
N GLU A 230 -16.55 21.96 9.85
CA GLU A 230 -17.77 21.87 10.68
C GLU A 230 -18.22 20.43 10.94
N ARG A 231 -18.22 19.58 9.91
CA ARG A 231 -18.65 18.19 10.02
C ARG A 231 -17.78 17.38 10.99
N GLN A 232 -16.49 17.67 11.07
CA GLN A 232 -15.59 16.99 11.99
C GLN A 232 -15.69 17.61 13.39
N MET A 233 -15.74 18.93 13.48
CA MET A 233 -15.93 19.63 14.75
C MET A 233 -17.21 19.20 15.46
N SER A 234 -18.29 18.93 14.74
CA SER A 234 -19.56 18.45 15.35
C SER A 234 -19.41 17.12 16.09
N SER A 235 -18.39 16.33 15.78
CA SER A 235 -18.05 15.10 16.51
C SER A 235 -17.17 15.35 17.76
N MET A 236 -16.73 16.57 17.96
CA MET A 236 -15.87 17.04 19.07
C MET A 236 -16.62 18.14 19.84
N ALA A 237 -17.56 17.73 20.71
CA ALA A 237 -18.50 18.64 21.35
C ALA A 237 -17.88 19.88 22.02
N PRO A 238 -16.77 19.80 22.79
CA PRO A 238 -16.13 20.98 23.37
C PRO A 238 -15.60 21.96 22.31
N VAL A 239 -14.96 21.43 21.25
CA VAL A 239 -14.44 22.25 20.14
C VAL A 239 -15.59 22.90 19.37
N TYR A 240 -16.64 22.12 19.06
CA TYR A 240 -17.81 22.65 18.36
C TYR A 240 -18.51 23.76 19.14
N LYS A 241 -18.68 23.59 20.47
CA LYS A 241 -19.32 24.56 21.35
C LYS A 241 -18.63 25.92 21.28
N VAL A 242 -17.29 25.95 21.37
CA VAL A 242 -16.54 27.22 21.39
C VAL A 242 -16.39 27.84 19.99
N MET A 243 -16.50 27.03 18.94
CA MET A 243 -16.42 27.47 17.53
C MET A 243 -17.78 27.81 16.92
N LYS A 244 -18.89 27.51 17.61
CA LYS A 244 -20.23 27.62 17.04
C LYS A 244 -20.52 29.01 16.45
N LEU A 245 -20.16 30.05 17.14
CA LEU A 245 -20.38 31.43 16.66
C LEU A 245 -19.62 31.70 15.37
N GLU A 246 -18.35 31.25 15.30
CA GLU A 246 -17.54 31.45 14.10
C GLU A 246 -18.05 30.59 12.92
N LEU A 247 -18.57 29.41 13.19
CA LEU A 247 -19.21 28.55 12.18
C LEU A 247 -20.53 29.13 11.66
N ASP A 248 -21.35 29.69 12.54
CA ASP A 248 -22.60 30.35 12.15
C ASP A 248 -22.30 31.63 11.35
N HIS A 249 -21.24 32.34 11.73
CA HIS A 249 -20.73 33.48 10.99
C HIS A 249 -20.26 33.07 9.57
N ASP A 250 -19.46 32.02 9.45
CA ASP A 250 -18.99 31.52 8.15
C ASP A 250 -20.15 31.14 7.22
N LYS A 251 -21.17 30.48 7.77
CA LYS A 251 -22.39 30.11 7.02
C LYS A 251 -23.15 31.34 6.55
N GLU A 252 -23.28 32.34 7.41
CA GLU A 252 -23.97 33.58 7.06
C GLU A 252 -23.15 34.38 6.03
N LEU A 253 -21.82 34.39 6.16
CA LEU A 253 -20.91 34.95 5.15
C LEU A 253 -21.06 34.24 3.80
N GLU A 254 -21.11 32.90 3.80
CA GLU A 254 -21.31 32.12 2.57
C GLU A 254 -22.68 32.43 1.93
N LYS A 255 -23.75 32.46 2.73
CA LYS A 255 -25.09 32.84 2.25
C LYS A 255 -25.10 34.27 1.66
N ARG A 256 -24.43 35.19 2.31
CA ARG A 256 -24.33 36.57 1.88
C ARG A 256 -23.51 36.73 0.60
N GLN A 257 -22.40 36.04 0.51
CA GLN A 257 -21.61 35.97 -0.73
C GLN A 257 -22.42 35.33 -1.87
N ARG A 258 -23.16 34.28 -1.61
CA ARG A 258 -24.05 33.62 -2.57
C ARG A 258 -25.19 34.58 -3.00
N PHE A 259 -25.84 35.19 -2.06
CA PHE A 259 -26.90 36.16 -2.32
C PHE A 259 -26.37 37.36 -3.15
N LEU A 260 -25.25 37.96 -2.76
CA LEU A 260 -24.61 39.03 -3.53
C LEU A 260 -24.20 38.55 -4.93
N HIS A 261 -23.75 37.32 -5.06
CA HIS A 261 -23.39 36.74 -6.36
C HIS A 261 -24.60 36.46 -7.25
N GLU A 262 -25.66 35.98 -6.69
CA GLU A 262 -26.94 35.70 -7.38
C GLU A 262 -27.68 37.00 -7.77
N ASN A 263 -27.65 37.98 -6.92
CA ASN A 263 -28.35 39.26 -7.13
C ASN A 263 -27.46 40.38 -7.68
N ILE A 264 -26.24 40.07 -8.03
CA ILE A 264 -25.29 41.07 -8.54
C ILE A 264 -25.78 41.77 -9.80
N HIS A 265 -26.64 41.16 -10.59
CA HIS A 265 -27.24 41.74 -11.77
C HIS A 265 -28.22 42.85 -11.41
N GLU A 266 -29.02 42.65 -10.37
CA GLU A 266 -29.95 43.68 -9.85
C GLU A 266 -29.14 44.84 -9.23
N LEU A 267 -28.16 44.51 -8.42
CA LEU A 267 -27.26 45.46 -7.82
C LEU A 267 -26.47 46.29 -8.88
N MET A 268 -26.02 45.64 -9.94
CA MET A 268 -25.34 46.30 -11.06
C MET A 268 -26.30 47.16 -11.89
N GLN A 269 -27.58 46.80 -11.98
CA GLN A 269 -28.61 47.63 -12.60
C GLN A 269 -28.88 48.87 -11.76
N GLU A 270 -29.01 48.75 -10.45
CA GLU A 270 -29.15 49.88 -9.53
C GLU A 270 -27.99 50.84 -9.56
N ILE A 271 -26.74 50.30 -9.62
CA ILE A 271 -25.53 51.13 -9.58
C ILE A 271 -25.22 51.82 -10.91
N TYR A 272 -25.46 51.16 -12.04
CA TYR A 272 -25.07 51.63 -13.36
C TYR A 272 -26.24 52.21 -14.18
N GLY A 273 -27.48 52.14 -13.67
CA GLY A 273 -28.70 52.73 -14.30
C GLY A 273 -29.11 52.07 -15.60
N GLU A 274 -30.12 52.62 -16.26
CA GLU A 274 -30.79 52.06 -17.44
C GLU A 274 -29.92 51.77 -18.68
N LYS A 275 -28.74 52.39 -18.77
CA LYS A 275 -27.81 52.19 -19.93
C LYS A 275 -27.29 50.77 -20.10
N ASN A 276 -27.41 49.91 -19.11
CA ASN A 276 -26.93 48.56 -19.15
C ASN A 276 -28.04 47.50 -19.27
N LYS A 277 -29.29 47.86 -19.30
CA LYS A 277 -30.41 46.92 -19.46
C LYS A 277 -30.32 46.05 -20.74
N ASP A 278 -29.71 46.60 -21.80
CA ASP A 278 -29.63 45.92 -23.09
C ASP A 278 -28.51 44.85 -23.18
N TYR A 279 -27.66 44.77 -22.18
CA TYR A 279 -26.48 43.87 -22.17
C TYR A 279 -26.66 42.59 -21.40
N LEU A 280 -27.75 42.46 -20.66
CA LEU A 280 -27.87 41.38 -19.65
C LEU A 280 -28.84 40.23 -19.99
N PRO A 281 -29.41 40.10 -21.17
CA PRO A 281 -30.73 39.66 -20.99
C PRO A 281 -31.00 38.22 -21.23
N GLU A 282 -31.08 37.71 -22.36
CA GLU A 282 -31.77 36.45 -22.63
C GLU A 282 -30.95 35.17 -22.28
N PHE A 283 -29.66 35.31 -22.12
CA PHE A 283 -28.79 34.16 -21.81
C PHE A 283 -28.65 33.86 -20.32
N ILE A 284 -28.94 34.84 -19.47
CA ILE A 284 -28.86 34.70 -18.01
C ILE A 284 -30.12 34.06 -17.45
N SER A 285 -31.23 34.18 -18.16
CA SER A 285 -32.48 33.47 -17.81
C SER A 285 -32.43 31.98 -18.10
N LEU A 286 -31.40 31.47 -18.77
CA LEU A 286 -31.12 30.05 -18.90
C LEU A 286 -30.50 29.47 -17.60
N ASN A 287 -31.32 29.47 -16.55
CA ASN A 287 -31.01 28.75 -15.33
C ASN A 287 -30.96 27.25 -15.62
N MET A 288 -29.97 26.55 -15.11
CA MET A 288 -29.81 25.12 -15.33
C MET A 288 -31.02 24.31 -14.92
N GLU A 289 -31.70 24.72 -13.87
CA GLU A 289 -32.94 24.10 -13.38
C GLU A 289 -34.15 24.33 -14.30
N ALA A 290 -34.12 25.40 -15.09
CA ALA A 290 -35.21 25.81 -15.96
C ALA A 290 -34.99 25.42 -17.43
N THR A 291 -33.82 24.91 -17.83
CA THR A 291 -33.59 24.50 -19.23
C THR A 291 -34.21 23.13 -19.49
N PRO A 292 -35.25 23.05 -20.34
CA PRO A 292 -35.92 21.80 -20.63
C PRO A 292 -34.92 20.78 -21.21
N VAL A 293 -35.04 19.55 -20.76
CA VAL A 293 -34.29 18.40 -21.27
C VAL A 293 -35.18 17.65 -22.24
N SER A 294 -34.63 17.15 -23.35
CA SER A 294 -35.36 16.33 -24.30
C SER A 294 -35.90 15.04 -23.62
N PRO A 295 -37.01 14.47 -24.10
CA PRO A 295 -37.61 13.28 -23.50
C PRO A 295 -36.66 12.09 -23.37
N ASP A 296 -35.66 12.01 -24.25
CA ASP A 296 -34.60 10.98 -24.22
C ASP A 296 -33.49 11.28 -23.19
N GLY A 297 -33.54 12.38 -22.47
CA GLY A 297 -32.57 12.80 -21.47
C GLY A 297 -31.19 13.20 -22.03
N ASN A 298 -30.98 13.17 -23.35
CA ASN A 298 -29.65 13.29 -23.95
C ASN A 298 -29.32 14.69 -24.50
N SER A 299 -30.27 15.61 -24.49
CA SER A 299 -30.08 16.96 -25.04
C SER A 299 -30.79 18.01 -24.20
N TYR A 300 -30.27 19.21 -24.21
CA TYR A 300 -30.98 20.41 -23.72
C TYR A 300 -31.81 21.01 -24.85
N ILE A 301 -33.00 21.53 -24.52
CA ILE A 301 -33.87 22.23 -25.45
C ILE A 301 -33.66 23.73 -25.24
N LEU A 302 -33.14 24.41 -26.24
CA LEU A 302 -32.95 25.87 -26.20
C LEU A 302 -34.32 26.61 -26.36
N PRO A 303 -34.39 27.88 -25.97
CA PRO A 303 -35.63 28.67 -26.12
C PRO A 303 -36.18 28.78 -27.54
N ASP A 304 -35.35 28.56 -28.56
CA ASP A 304 -35.71 28.51 -29.97
C ASP A 304 -36.09 27.11 -30.45
N GLY A 305 -36.22 26.12 -29.54
CA GLY A 305 -36.64 24.76 -29.82
C GLY A 305 -35.50 23.84 -30.30
N ARG A 306 -34.28 24.35 -30.51
CA ARG A 306 -33.15 23.52 -30.93
C ARG A 306 -32.64 22.63 -29.80
N LYS A 307 -32.20 21.44 -30.16
CA LYS A 307 -31.64 20.47 -29.23
C LYS A 307 -30.09 20.54 -29.23
N VAL A 308 -29.51 20.75 -28.07
CA VAL A 308 -28.04 20.68 -27.85
C VAL A 308 -27.72 19.41 -27.09
N LYS A 309 -26.94 18.51 -27.69
CA LYS A 309 -26.57 17.24 -27.10
C LYS A 309 -25.72 17.45 -25.85
N LYS A 310 -26.07 16.77 -24.75
CA LYS A 310 -25.25 16.73 -23.55
C LYS A 310 -23.92 16.07 -23.88
N SER A 311 -22.80 16.68 -23.47
CA SER A 311 -21.49 16.03 -23.61
C SER A 311 -21.31 15.02 -22.47
N ASN A 312 -20.41 14.02 -22.66
CA ASN A 312 -20.11 13.06 -21.61
C ASN A 312 -19.49 13.69 -20.35
N HIS A 313 -19.00 14.93 -20.47
CA HIS A 313 -18.49 15.73 -19.34
C HIS A 313 -19.60 16.42 -18.56
N ASP A 314 -20.78 16.66 -19.17
CA ASP A 314 -21.92 17.31 -18.52
C ASP A 314 -22.63 16.35 -17.53
N VAL A 315 -22.41 15.05 -17.67
CA VAL A 315 -23.01 14.00 -16.82
C VAL A 315 -22.23 13.78 -15.51
N ALA A 316 -21.00 14.27 -15.44
CA ALA A 316 -20.09 14.05 -14.29
C ALA A 316 -20.04 15.24 -13.31
N ALA A 317 -20.75 16.32 -13.58
CA ALA A 317 -20.76 17.50 -12.70
C ALA A 317 -21.62 17.26 -11.44
N PRO A 318 -21.16 17.68 -10.26
CA PRO A 318 -21.97 17.64 -9.05
C PRO A 318 -23.22 18.53 -9.23
N LYS A 319 -24.35 18.09 -8.69
CA LYS A 319 -25.59 18.90 -8.65
C LYS A 319 -25.29 20.24 -7.99
N GLY A 320 -25.44 21.35 -8.73
CA GLY A 320 -25.29 22.72 -8.20
C GLY A 320 -24.20 23.58 -8.83
N GLU A 321 -23.39 23.05 -9.78
CA GLU A 321 -22.42 23.87 -10.50
C GLU A 321 -22.97 24.41 -11.83
N TYR A 322 -23.19 25.70 -11.86
CA TYR A 322 -23.71 26.47 -13.00
C TYR A 322 -22.89 26.47 -14.32
N PRO A 323 -21.62 26.02 -14.38
CA PRO A 323 -20.75 26.32 -15.54
C PRO A 323 -21.06 25.51 -16.81
N TYR A 324 -21.62 24.32 -16.69
CA TYR A 324 -21.61 23.33 -17.77
C TYR A 324 -22.61 23.61 -18.90
N ILE A 325 -23.82 24.05 -18.57
CA ILE A 325 -24.79 24.43 -19.62
C ILE A 325 -24.33 25.66 -20.38
N LYS A 326 -23.77 26.64 -19.68
CA LYS A 326 -23.25 27.86 -20.30
C LYS A 326 -22.04 27.54 -21.19
N THR A 327 -21.18 26.60 -20.79
CA THR A 327 -20.08 26.12 -21.64
C THR A 327 -20.59 25.35 -22.86
N ALA A 328 -21.62 24.53 -22.73
CA ALA A 328 -22.23 23.83 -23.85
C ALA A 328 -22.90 24.81 -24.82
N ILE A 329 -23.56 25.86 -24.33
CA ILE A 329 -24.15 26.92 -25.14
C ILE A 329 -23.04 27.70 -25.86
N VAL A 330 -21.99 28.08 -25.18
CA VAL A 330 -20.84 28.78 -25.78
C VAL A 330 -20.19 27.90 -26.87
N LYS A 331 -19.93 26.62 -26.59
CA LYS A 331 -19.42 25.67 -27.59
C LYS A 331 -20.35 25.50 -28.78
N TYR A 332 -21.62 25.58 -28.58
CA TYR A 332 -22.63 25.49 -29.63
C TYR A 332 -22.60 26.69 -30.57
N TYR A 333 -22.50 27.91 -30.03
CA TYR A 333 -22.47 29.14 -30.81
C TYR A 333 -21.08 29.44 -31.40
N VAL A 334 -20.00 28.97 -30.79
CA VAL A 334 -18.62 29.15 -31.29
C VAL A 334 -18.16 27.82 -31.93
N LYS A 335 -18.70 27.55 -33.11
CA LYS A 335 -18.41 26.29 -33.81
C LYS A 335 -17.14 26.30 -34.68
N ASP A 336 -16.71 27.47 -35.12
CA ASP A 336 -15.55 27.55 -35.97
C ASP A 336 -14.24 27.66 -35.15
N GLN A 337 -13.16 27.15 -35.74
CA GLN A 337 -11.86 27.04 -35.08
C GLN A 337 -11.28 28.45 -34.74
N THR A 338 -11.57 29.45 -35.53
CA THR A 338 -11.11 30.82 -35.35
C THR A 338 -11.77 31.45 -34.11
N SER A 339 -13.08 31.23 -33.95
CA SER A 339 -13.82 31.68 -32.78
C SER A 339 -13.35 31.02 -31.50
N ALA A 340 -13.06 29.70 -31.57
CA ALA A 340 -12.50 28.95 -30.43
C ALA A 340 -11.11 29.43 -30.04
N GLU A 341 -10.30 29.79 -30.99
CA GLU A 341 -8.96 30.34 -30.79
C GLU A 341 -8.99 31.76 -30.21
N LEU A 342 -9.89 32.62 -30.67
CA LEU A 342 -10.11 33.94 -30.10
C LEU A 342 -10.53 33.85 -28.63
N VAL A 343 -11.41 32.92 -28.29
CA VAL A 343 -11.82 32.67 -26.91
C VAL A 343 -10.61 32.25 -26.06
N ARG A 344 -9.76 31.37 -26.57
CA ARG A 344 -8.51 30.96 -25.88
C ARG A 344 -7.51 32.10 -25.72
N LEU A 345 -7.33 32.92 -26.74
CA LEU A 345 -6.47 34.10 -26.66
C LEU A 345 -6.94 35.09 -25.62
N CYS A 346 -8.23 35.32 -25.51
CA CYS A 346 -8.80 36.22 -24.53
C CYS A 346 -8.78 35.66 -23.12
N GLU A 347 -8.95 34.35 -22.97
CA GLU A 347 -8.69 33.66 -21.69
C GLU A 347 -7.23 33.79 -21.29
N LYS A 348 -6.29 33.63 -22.24
CA LYS A 348 -4.86 33.79 -21.99
C LYS A 348 -4.52 35.26 -21.58
N GLU A 349 -5.02 36.26 -22.30
CA GLU A 349 -4.81 37.66 -21.95
C GLU A 349 -5.38 38.02 -20.59
N TRP A 350 -6.50 37.43 -20.20
CA TRP A 350 -7.09 37.57 -18.87
C TRP A 350 -6.18 36.96 -17.79
N TYR A 351 -5.58 35.80 -18.04
CA TYR A 351 -4.64 35.16 -17.11
C TYR A 351 -3.32 35.90 -17.00
N GLU A 352 -2.75 36.37 -18.10
CA GLU A 352 -1.43 37.01 -18.13
C GLU A 352 -1.42 38.41 -17.47
N LYS A 353 -2.55 39.09 -17.40
CA LYS A 353 -2.67 40.43 -16.77
C LYS A 353 -2.95 40.40 -15.26
N GLY A 354 -2.72 39.32 -14.58
CA GLY A 354 -2.44 39.31 -13.14
C GLY A 354 -3.66 39.26 -12.22
N THR A 355 -4.78 38.70 -12.64
CA THR A 355 -5.98 38.59 -11.81
C THR A 355 -6.15 37.23 -11.10
N GLY A 356 -5.15 36.37 -11.12
CA GLY A 356 -5.25 35.06 -10.46
C GLY A 356 -6.27 34.12 -11.13
N LYS A 357 -6.47 32.92 -10.55
CA LYS A 357 -7.45 31.96 -11.04
C LYS A 357 -8.87 32.55 -11.00
N LEU A 358 -9.41 32.95 -12.13
CA LEU A 358 -10.82 33.30 -12.25
C LEU A 358 -11.70 32.09 -11.87
N LYS A 359 -12.67 32.30 -11.01
CA LYS A 359 -13.72 31.29 -10.77
C LYS A 359 -14.42 31.01 -12.09
N ILE A 360 -14.72 29.72 -12.36
CA ILE A 360 -15.38 29.26 -13.58
C ILE A 360 -16.67 30.05 -13.87
N SER A 361 -17.42 30.43 -12.84
CA SER A 361 -18.62 31.30 -12.94
C SER A 361 -18.34 32.66 -13.58
N THR A 362 -17.19 33.29 -13.31
CA THR A 362 -16.81 34.59 -13.87
C THR A 362 -16.45 34.47 -15.36
N ARG A 363 -15.76 33.42 -15.76
CA ARG A 363 -15.48 33.11 -17.18
C ARG A 363 -16.75 32.95 -18.00
N VAL A 364 -17.70 32.24 -17.45
CA VAL A 364 -18.97 31.98 -18.14
C VAL A 364 -19.79 33.27 -18.27
N GLY A 365 -19.87 34.07 -17.22
CA GLY A 365 -20.55 35.39 -17.28
C GLY A 365 -19.95 36.31 -18.36
N PHE A 366 -18.61 36.36 -18.44
CA PHE A 366 -17.89 37.07 -19.47
C PHE A 366 -18.22 36.58 -20.88
N MET A 367 -18.20 35.25 -21.11
CA MET A 367 -18.50 34.67 -22.41
C MET A 367 -19.96 34.91 -22.84
N VAL A 368 -20.91 34.87 -21.90
CA VAL A 368 -22.31 35.19 -22.16
C VAL A 368 -22.50 36.66 -22.56
N ASN A 369 -21.86 37.58 -21.84
CA ASN A 369 -21.90 38.98 -22.20
C ASN A 369 -21.28 39.30 -23.57
N TYR A 370 -20.17 38.65 -23.90
CA TYR A 370 -19.51 38.75 -25.19
C TYR A 370 -20.43 38.25 -26.32
N MET A 371 -21.01 37.06 -26.15
CA MET A 371 -21.93 36.50 -27.14
C MET A 371 -23.18 37.35 -27.34
N SER A 372 -23.71 37.89 -26.26
CA SER A 372 -24.85 38.82 -26.30
C SER A 372 -24.51 40.07 -27.08
N GLU A 373 -23.33 40.67 -26.92
CA GLU A 373 -22.89 41.84 -27.67
C GLU A 373 -22.68 41.54 -29.15
N ILE A 374 -22.11 40.39 -29.50
CA ILE A 374 -22.00 39.95 -30.89
C ILE A 374 -23.38 39.81 -31.54
N LEU A 375 -24.33 39.19 -30.87
CA LEU A 375 -25.71 39.04 -31.34
C LEU A 375 -26.39 40.38 -31.52
N ARG A 376 -26.23 41.30 -30.58
CA ARG A 376 -26.78 42.71 -30.67
C ARG A 376 -26.19 43.47 -31.86
N ARG A 377 -24.87 43.49 -32.07
CA ARG A 377 -24.21 44.16 -33.19
C ARG A 377 -24.59 43.61 -34.54
N ASN A 378 -24.76 42.28 -34.62
CA ASN A 378 -25.13 41.67 -35.89
C ASN A 378 -26.65 41.52 -36.11
N LYS A 379 -27.47 42.11 -35.22
CA LYS A 379 -28.95 42.07 -35.25
C LYS A 379 -29.54 40.62 -35.37
N PHE A 380 -28.82 39.65 -34.83
CA PHE A 380 -29.29 38.25 -34.77
C PHE A 380 -30.16 38.03 -33.52
N LYS A 381 -31.27 37.35 -33.71
CA LYS A 381 -32.01 36.78 -32.57
C LYS A 381 -31.30 35.51 -32.08
N PRO A 382 -31.47 35.18 -30.79
CA PRO A 382 -30.99 33.87 -30.30
C PRO A 382 -31.54 32.77 -31.20
N GLY A 383 -30.68 31.86 -31.65
CA GLY A 383 -31.04 30.82 -32.58
C GLY A 383 -30.79 31.08 -34.06
N GLN A 384 -30.60 32.29 -34.47
CA GLN A 384 -30.27 32.68 -35.85
C GLN A 384 -28.76 32.92 -36.08
N PHE A 385 -27.95 32.68 -35.06
CA PHE A 385 -26.51 32.86 -35.14
C PHE A 385 -25.88 31.86 -36.11
N LYS A 386 -25.26 32.38 -37.19
CA LYS A 386 -24.37 31.59 -38.06
C LYS A 386 -22.93 31.88 -37.66
N PRO A 387 -22.08 30.88 -37.58
CA PRO A 387 -20.65 31.06 -37.31
C PRO A 387 -20.06 32.08 -38.28
N LYS A 388 -19.43 33.12 -37.76
CA LYS A 388 -18.84 34.19 -38.53
C LYS A 388 -17.34 34.20 -38.26
N VAL A 389 -16.54 34.43 -39.29
CA VAL A 389 -15.11 34.71 -39.15
C VAL A 389 -14.98 36.06 -38.42
N PHE A 390 -14.25 36.10 -37.31
CA PHE A 390 -14.02 37.33 -36.55
C PHE A 390 -13.20 38.30 -37.39
N LYS A 391 -13.74 39.51 -37.52
CA LYS A 391 -13.01 40.60 -38.14
C LYS A 391 -12.23 41.39 -37.07
N GLU A 392 -11.32 42.21 -37.51
CA GLU A 392 -10.46 43.00 -36.63
C GLU A 392 -11.28 43.88 -35.64
N ASP A 393 -12.42 44.39 -36.06
CA ASP A 393 -13.38 45.14 -35.22
C ASP A 393 -14.01 44.24 -34.13
N ASP A 394 -14.25 42.99 -34.42
CA ASP A 394 -14.79 42.05 -33.43
C ASP A 394 -13.73 41.75 -32.33
N ILE A 395 -12.45 41.63 -32.73
CA ILE A 395 -11.32 41.46 -31.83
C ILE A 395 -11.14 42.66 -30.91
N LYS A 396 -11.23 43.86 -31.50
CA LYS A 396 -11.16 45.11 -30.73
C LYS A 396 -12.31 45.21 -29.71
N LEU A 397 -13.53 44.91 -30.14
CA LEU A 397 -14.69 44.87 -29.27
C LEU A 397 -14.51 43.85 -28.13
N TYR A 398 -14.00 42.71 -28.46
CA TYR A 398 -13.77 41.68 -27.46
C TYR A 398 -12.76 42.13 -26.39
N LYS A 399 -11.68 42.77 -26.81
CA LYS A 399 -10.70 43.37 -25.89
C LYS A 399 -11.32 44.47 -25.01
N GLU A 400 -12.14 45.33 -25.57
CA GLU A 400 -12.88 46.36 -24.82
C GLU A 400 -13.84 45.73 -23.79
N MET A 401 -14.51 44.66 -24.16
CA MET A 401 -15.39 43.95 -23.25
C MET A 401 -14.63 43.25 -22.12
N ILE A 402 -13.43 42.69 -22.40
CA ILE A 402 -12.55 42.18 -21.35
C ILE A 402 -12.20 43.26 -20.35
N LEU A 403 -11.79 44.43 -20.82
CA LEU A 403 -11.43 45.57 -19.97
C LEU A 403 -12.62 46.02 -19.12
N LYS A 404 -13.79 46.18 -19.74
CA LYS A 404 -15.03 46.53 -19.02
C LYS A 404 -15.43 45.51 -17.99
N HIS A 405 -15.36 44.24 -18.34
CA HIS A 405 -15.71 43.16 -17.42
C HIS A 405 -14.72 43.11 -16.26
N ARG A 406 -13.43 43.31 -16.51
CA ARG A 406 -12.41 43.45 -15.49
C ARG A 406 -12.69 44.62 -14.54
N GLN A 407 -13.00 45.78 -15.06
CA GLN A 407 -13.38 46.94 -14.23
C GLN A 407 -14.64 46.69 -13.40
N LYS A 408 -15.64 46.04 -14.00
CA LYS A 408 -16.86 45.61 -13.28
C LYS A 408 -16.57 44.57 -12.24
N GLY A 409 -15.72 43.61 -12.52
CA GLY A 409 -15.26 42.57 -11.58
C GLY A 409 -14.53 43.18 -10.38
N ASP A 410 -13.66 44.15 -10.59
CA ASP A 410 -12.95 44.87 -9.53
C ASP A 410 -13.92 45.69 -8.68
N PHE A 411 -14.90 46.37 -9.30
CA PHE A 411 -15.94 47.10 -8.60
C PHE A 411 -16.87 46.14 -7.82
N HIS A 412 -17.28 45.04 -8.42
CA HIS A 412 -18.06 44.01 -7.80
C HIS A 412 -17.35 43.45 -6.56
N ASN A 413 -16.06 43.13 -6.70
CA ASN A 413 -15.26 42.69 -5.58
C ASN A 413 -15.14 43.74 -4.48
N ALA A 414 -15.07 45.03 -4.82
CA ALA A 414 -15.03 46.13 -3.86
C ALA A 414 -16.36 46.26 -3.09
N VAL A 415 -17.52 46.14 -3.76
CA VAL A 415 -18.83 46.17 -3.12
C VAL A 415 -19.03 44.95 -2.20
N ILE A 416 -18.67 43.75 -2.68
CA ILE A 416 -18.73 42.54 -1.85
C ILE A 416 -17.81 42.73 -0.64
N LYS A 417 -16.58 43.16 -0.87
CA LYS A 417 -15.61 43.38 0.18
C LYS A 417 -16.14 44.33 1.24
N LYS A 418 -16.68 45.50 0.84
CA LYS A 418 -17.27 46.47 1.77
C LYS A 418 -18.41 45.86 2.61
N SER A 419 -19.35 45.16 1.96
CA SER A 419 -20.44 44.49 2.66
C SER A 419 -19.95 43.40 3.61
N VAL A 420 -18.90 42.69 3.23
CA VAL A 420 -18.25 41.68 4.08
C VAL A 420 -17.50 42.32 5.24
N ASP A 421 -16.76 43.40 4.98
CA ASP A 421 -15.99 44.13 6.01
C ASP A 421 -16.94 44.74 7.08
N GLU A 422 -18.06 45.34 6.67
CA GLU A 422 -19.08 45.87 7.57
C GLU A 422 -19.70 44.78 8.45
N TRP A 423 -19.95 43.60 7.85
CA TRP A 423 -20.51 42.48 8.60
C TRP A 423 -19.46 41.83 9.50
N GLN A 424 -18.20 41.74 9.10
CA GLN A 424 -17.11 41.27 9.94
C GLN A 424 -16.90 42.18 11.16
N ALA A 425 -17.03 43.49 11.00
CA ALA A 425 -16.98 44.43 12.13
C ALA A 425 -18.07 44.13 13.18
N GLY A 426 -19.30 43.83 12.72
CA GLY A 426 -20.38 43.40 13.61
C GLY A 426 -20.06 42.08 14.31
N PHE A 427 -19.52 41.12 13.60
CA PHE A 427 -19.11 39.85 14.16
C PHE A 427 -17.98 39.96 15.19
N GLU A 428 -16.98 40.80 14.93
CA GLU A 428 -15.91 41.06 15.89
C GLU A 428 -16.45 41.71 17.17
N ALA A 429 -17.49 42.56 17.07
CA ALA A 429 -18.16 43.11 18.25
C ALA A 429 -18.89 42.03 19.06
N GLU A 430 -19.60 41.10 18.37
CA GLU A 430 -20.26 39.96 19.03
C GLU A 430 -19.22 39.01 19.66
N ARG A 431 -18.13 38.73 18.96
CA ARG A 431 -17.03 37.90 19.47
C ARG A 431 -16.40 38.50 20.72
N LYS A 432 -16.22 39.82 20.73
CA LYS A 432 -15.72 40.55 21.90
C LYS A 432 -16.69 40.49 23.08
N ALA A 433 -18.00 40.56 22.80
CA ALA A 433 -19.04 40.46 23.80
C ALA A 433 -19.14 39.09 24.48
N LEU A 434 -18.75 38.00 23.76
CA LEU A 434 -18.70 36.68 24.33
C LEU A 434 -17.58 36.49 25.37
N GLY A 435 -16.61 37.42 25.42
CA GLY A 435 -15.46 37.31 26.32
C GLY A 435 -14.45 36.25 25.98
N GLU A 436 -13.47 36.08 26.87
CA GLU A 436 -12.42 35.07 26.75
C GLU A 436 -12.94 33.67 27.15
N LEU A 437 -12.33 32.63 26.56
CA LEU A 437 -12.59 31.26 26.99
C LEU A 437 -12.12 31.04 28.43
N LYS A 438 -13.00 30.44 29.25
CA LYS A 438 -12.67 30.11 30.64
C LYS A 438 -11.74 28.91 30.68
N GLU A 439 -10.91 28.86 31.71
CA GLU A 439 -9.95 27.76 31.92
C GLU A 439 -10.61 26.36 31.86
N PRO A 440 -11.77 26.08 32.47
CA PRO A 440 -12.41 24.77 32.35
C PRO A 440 -12.80 24.42 30.91
N GLU A 441 -13.20 25.38 30.09
CA GLU A 441 -13.56 25.15 28.69
C GLU A 441 -12.30 24.79 27.86
N ILE A 442 -11.17 25.43 28.16
CA ILE A 442 -9.90 25.11 27.51
C ILE A 442 -9.43 23.70 27.89
N ILE A 443 -9.58 23.32 29.16
CA ILE A 443 -9.24 21.97 29.65
C ILE A 443 -10.13 20.91 28.97
N GLU A 444 -11.43 21.15 28.83
CA GLU A 444 -12.31 20.25 28.08
C GLU A 444 -11.87 20.07 26.62
N ILE A 445 -11.42 21.13 25.98
CA ILE A 445 -10.88 21.09 24.61
C ILE A 445 -9.58 20.28 24.56
N ILE A 446 -8.66 20.53 25.50
CA ILE A 446 -7.39 19.80 25.59
C ILE A 446 -7.67 18.30 25.73
N ASN A 447 -8.51 17.89 26.68
CA ASN A 447 -8.90 16.51 26.90
C ASN A 447 -9.51 15.88 25.63
N CYS A 448 -10.42 16.60 24.98
CA CYS A 448 -11.07 16.15 23.74
C CYS A 448 -10.07 15.92 22.61
N LEU A 449 -9.13 16.83 22.42
CA LEU A 449 -8.13 16.74 21.34
C LEU A 449 -7.04 15.71 21.64
N PHE A 450 -6.63 15.58 22.91
CA PHE A 450 -5.73 14.47 23.32
C PHE A 450 -6.36 13.12 23.03
N GLN A 451 -7.61 12.93 23.47
CA GLN A 451 -8.34 11.68 23.20
C GLN A 451 -8.51 11.43 21.70
N ARG A 452 -8.77 12.48 20.92
CA ARG A 452 -8.99 12.35 19.47
C ARG A 452 -7.72 12.04 18.69
N ILE A 453 -6.61 12.67 19.04
CA ILE A 453 -5.36 12.64 18.24
C ILE A 453 -4.38 11.61 18.82
N LEU A 454 -4.21 11.58 20.13
CA LEU A 454 -3.23 10.74 20.81
C LEU A 454 -3.86 9.48 21.43
N ASP A 455 -5.19 9.40 21.44
CA ASP A 455 -5.96 8.23 21.92
C ASP A 455 -5.78 7.97 23.43
N ARG A 456 -5.53 9.01 24.20
CA ARG A 456 -5.39 8.99 25.67
C ARG A 456 -5.79 10.31 26.29
N GLU A 457 -6.00 10.29 27.59
CA GLU A 457 -6.15 11.52 28.38
C GLU A 457 -4.77 12.14 28.67
N PRO A 458 -4.69 13.48 28.78
CA PRO A 458 -3.47 14.13 29.26
C PRO A 458 -3.32 13.90 30.78
N ASN A 459 -2.08 13.89 31.27
CA ASN A 459 -1.82 13.92 32.71
C ASN A 459 -1.85 15.37 33.23
N ASP A 460 -1.85 15.53 34.59
CA ASP A 460 -1.96 16.87 35.21
C ASP A 460 -0.86 17.85 34.75
N GLY A 461 0.35 17.37 34.56
CA GLY A 461 1.46 18.21 34.06
C GLY A 461 1.22 18.68 32.63
N GLU A 462 0.74 17.78 31.77
CA GLU A 462 0.40 18.11 30.40
C GLU A 462 -0.78 19.06 30.30
N ILE A 463 -1.78 18.92 31.19
CA ILE A 463 -2.91 19.88 31.27
C ILE A 463 -2.38 21.27 31.54
N GLN A 464 -1.52 21.45 32.53
CA GLN A 464 -0.98 22.77 32.91
C GLN A 464 -0.11 23.38 31.82
N GLU A 465 0.77 22.58 31.20
CA GLU A 465 1.60 23.00 30.07
C GLU A 465 0.75 23.48 28.89
N HIS A 466 -0.21 22.66 28.49
CA HIS A 466 -1.03 22.94 27.32
C HIS A 466 -2.11 23.99 27.58
N LEU A 467 -2.58 24.17 28.82
CA LEU A 467 -3.45 25.28 29.19
C LEU A 467 -2.74 26.62 28.95
N SER A 468 -1.53 26.78 29.46
CA SER A 468 -0.72 27.98 29.26
C SER A 468 -0.44 28.25 27.77
N LEU A 469 -0.12 27.21 27.02
CA LEU A 469 0.11 27.28 25.58
C LEU A 469 -1.15 27.71 24.82
N MET A 470 -2.30 27.13 25.15
CA MET A 470 -3.60 27.45 24.52
C MET A 470 -4.05 28.88 24.83
N GLN A 471 -3.88 29.34 26.07
CA GLN A 471 -4.16 30.72 26.45
C GLN A 471 -3.30 31.71 25.64
N SER A 472 -2.00 31.42 25.47
CA SER A 472 -1.10 32.20 24.64
C SER A 472 -1.51 32.18 23.16
N TYR A 473 -1.89 31.04 22.63
CA TYR A 473 -2.35 30.94 21.25
C TYR A 473 -3.66 31.70 21.03
N ILE A 474 -4.64 31.58 21.94
CA ILE A 474 -5.94 32.26 21.83
C ILE A 474 -5.76 33.76 21.87
N SER A 475 -4.93 34.28 22.79
CA SER A 475 -4.68 35.71 22.91
C SER A 475 -3.97 36.31 21.70
N THR A 476 -3.07 35.55 21.08
CA THR A 476 -2.23 36.04 19.97
C THR A 476 -2.87 35.82 18.61
N LEU A 477 -3.50 34.63 18.38
CA LEU A 477 -3.95 34.19 17.06
C LEU A 477 -5.49 34.18 16.90
N GLY A 478 -6.23 34.28 18.03
CA GLY A 478 -7.66 34.03 18.05
C GLY A 478 -8.00 32.54 18.15
N ARG A 479 -9.27 32.23 18.47
CA ARG A 479 -9.73 30.87 18.81
C ARG A 479 -9.47 29.83 17.71
N ARG A 480 -9.86 30.13 16.48
CA ARG A 480 -9.76 29.20 15.34
C ARG A 480 -8.31 28.81 15.05
N GLU A 481 -7.46 29.81 14.92
CA GLU A 481 -6.04 29.53 14.61
C GLU A 481 -5.33 28.90 15.80
N ALA A 482 -5.67 29.29 17.03
CA ALA A 482 -5.16 28.62 18.23
C ALA A 482 -5.48 27.13 18.26
N LEU A 483 -6.73 26.76 17.99
CA LEU A 483 -7.15 25.35 17.89
C LEU A 483 -6.43 24.62 16.74
N THR A 484 -6.30 25.29 15.59
CA THR A 484 -5.56 24.74 14.44
C THR A 484 -4.12 24.43 14.81
N LYS A 485 -3.43 25.39 15.45
CA LYS A 485 -2.04 25.20 15.90
C LYS A 485 -1.89 24.17 17.01
N PHE A 486 -2.86 24.10 17.89
CA PHE A 486 -2.85 23.09 18.94
C PHE A 486 -3.00 21.66 18.37
N ILE A 487 -3.87 21.46 17.39
CA ILE A 487 -3.99 20.19 16.66
C ILE A 487 -2.67 19.85 15.97
N GLU A 488 -2.05 20.81 15.29
CA GLU A 488 -0.72 20.61 14.66
C GLU A 488 0.34 20.20 15.69
N THR A 489 0.34 20.84 16.86
CA THR A 489 1.25 20.50 17.97
C THR A 489 1.08 19.08 18.43
N LEU A 490 -0.18 18.61 18.63
CA LEU A 490 -0.45 17.24 19.07
C LEU A 490 -0.05 16.20 18.01
N VAL A 491 -0.29 16.46 16.73
CA VAL A 491 0.12 15.56 15.63
C VAL A 491 1.66 15.47 15.51
N LEU A 492 2.37 16.51 15.90
CA LEU A 492 3.84 16.55 15.86
C LEU A 492 4.51 16.02 17.14
N ARG A 493 3.73 15.64 18.16
CA ARG A 493 4.31 14.97 19.34
C ARG A 493 4.91 13.62 18.94
N SER A 494 6.02 13.28 19.58
CA SER A 494 6.75 12.03 19.31
C SER A 494 5.87 10.78 19.46
N GLU A 495 4.95 10.76 20.42
CA GLU A 495 4.03 9.64 20.66
C GLU A 495 3.00 9.42 19.52
N PHE A 496 2.83 10.37 18.61
CA PHE A 496 2.01 10.16 17.43
C PHE A 496 2.63 9.13 16.47
N VAL A 497 3.96 9.08 16.40
CA VAL A 497 4.72 8.24 15.46
C VAL A 497 5.60 7.20 16.14
N TYR A 498 5.75 7.26 17.47
CA TYR A 498 6.56 6.29 18.22
C TYR A 498 5.67 5.37 19.07
N ARG A 499 6.17 4.14 19.22
CA ARG A 499 5.70 3.17 20.21
C ARG A 499 6.67 3.19 21.37
N TYR A 500 6.13 3.17 22.59
CA TYR A 500 6.91 3.10 23.82
C TYR A 500 6.66 1.76 24.49
N GLU A 501 7.71 0.96 24.61
CA GLU A 501 7.65 -0.34 25.26
C GLU A 501 8.74 -0.41 26.31
N PHE A 502 8.47 0.16 27.48
CA PHE A 502 9.36 0.19 28.62
C PHE A 502 8.85 -0.75 29.72
N GLY A 503 9.79 -1.32 30.48
CA GLY A 503 9.47 -2.05 31.67
C GLY A 503 9.06 -1.10 32.80
N ASP A 504 8.00 -1.48 33.53
CA ASP A 504 7.47 -0.71 34.66
C ASP A 504 7.55 -1.50 35.98
N GLY A 505 7.51 -0.81 37.10
CA GLY A 505 7.54 -1.39 38.41
C GLY A 505 8.90 -1.95 38.86
N LYS A 506 8.89 -2.90 39.78
CA LYS A 506 10.11 -3.49 40.37
C LYS A 506 10.71 -4.54 39.41
N ALA A 507 12.03 -4.48 39.25
CA ALA A 507 12.75 -5.49 38.50
C ALA A 507 12.74 -6.86 39.22
N ASP A 508 12.68 -7.93 38.44
CA ASP A 508 12.88 -9.31 38.93
C ASP A 508 14.36 -9.58 39.25
N GLU A 509 14.67 -10.79 39.72
CA GLU A 509 16.04 -11.23 40.03
C GLU A 509 17.02 -11.22 38.83
N HIS A 510 16.48 -11.15 37.61
CA HIS A 510 17.24 -11.07 36.36
C HIS A 510 17.33 -9.63 35.82
N GLY A 511 16.86 -8.65 36.59
CA GLY A 511 16.85 -7.23 36.19
C GLY A 511 15.80 -6.89 35.11
N ARG A 512 14.77 -7.74 34.94
CA ARG A 512 13.71 -7.55 33.96
C ARG A 512 12.47 -6.97 34.65
N LYS A 513 11.66 -6.19 33.92
CA LYS A 513 10.40 -5.62 34.36
C LYS A 513 9.29 -5.98 33.38
N MET A 514 8.10 -6.20 33.85
CA MET A 514 6.94 -6.31 32.94
C MET A 514 6.64 -4.95 32.29
N MET A 515 6.06 -4.96 31.12
CA MET A 515 5.47 -3.74 30.55
C MET A 515 4.33 -3.23 31.42
N SER A 516 4.10 -1.90 31.45
CA SER A 516 2.87 -1.38 32.04
C SER A 516 1.64 -1.93 31.32
N PRO A 517 0.48 -2.04 31.99
CA PRO A 517 -0.74 -2.52 31.33
C PRO A 517 -1.12 -1.72 30.10
N GLU A 518 -0.88 -0.40 30.08
CA GLU A 518 -1.11 0.48 28.94
C GLU A 518 -0.19 0.15 27.77
N ALA A 519 1.13 0.04 28.03
CA ALA A 519 2.10 -0.34 27.01
C ALA A 519 1.81 -1.74 26.46
N ALA A 520 1.43 -2.69 27.33
CA ALA A 520 1.05 -4.04 26.96
C ALA A 520 -0.20 -4.06 26.06
N ALA A 521 -1.23 -3.25 26.36
CA ALA A 521 -2.43 -3.16 25.54
C ALA A 521 -2.10 -2.70 24.10
N TYR A 522 -1.28 -1.68 23.96
CA TYR A 522 -0.82 -1.23 22.65
C TYR A 522 0.07 -2.27 21.97
N ALA A 523 0.98 -2.91 22.69
CA ALA A 523 1.86 -3.94 22.12
C ALA A 523 1.06 -5.12 21.58
N LEU A 524 0.04 -5.61 22.31
CA LEU A 524 -0.84 -6.69 21.87
C LEU A 524 -1.72 -6.27 20.68
N ALA A 525 -2.33 -5.10 20.75
CA ALA A 525 -3.19 -4.60 19.68
C ALA A 525 -2.41 -4.42 18.38
N TYR A 526 -1.22 -3.83 18.45
CA TYR A 526 -0.33 -3.70 17.30
C TYR A 526 0.22 -5.03 16.81
N ALA A 527 0.47 -6.00 17.69
CA ALA A 527 0.95 -7.31 17.28
C ALA A 527 -0.12 -8.13 16.53
N ILE A 528 -1.40 -7.93 16.80
CA ILE A 528 -2.49 -8.73 16.21
C ILE A 528 -3.21 -7.99 15.07
N ASN A 529 -3.41 -6.68 15.19
CA ASN A 529 -4.31 -5.92 14.30
C ASN A 529 -3.70 -4.69 13.63
N ASP A 530 -2.47 -4.30 13.93
CA ASP A 530 -1.88 -3.00 13.52
C ASP A 530 -2.76 -1.78 13.91
N SER A 531 -3.58 -1.89 14.93
CA SER A 531 -4.52 -0.85 15.39
C SER A 531 -4.39 -0.58 16.88
N ALA A 532 -4.90 0.57 17.32
CA ALA A 532 -4.98 0.87 18.74
C ALA A 532 -5.84 -0.15 19.51
N PRO A 533 -5.65 -0.27 20.84
CA PRO A 533 -6.44 -1.17 21.68
C PRO A 533 -7.95 -0.98 21.48
N ASP A 534 -8.69 -2.07 21.40
CA ASP A 534 -10.16 -2.03 21.40
C ASP A 534 -10.71 -1.66 22.77
N GLU A 535 -12.02 -1.40 22.84
CA GLU A 535 -12.67 -0.97 24.09
C GLU A 535 -12.55 -2.01 25.20
N GLU A 536 -12.57 -3.29 24.87
CA GLU A 536 -12.47 -4.39 25.84
C GLU A 536 -11.06 -4.48 26.42
N LEU A 537 -10.04 -4.33 25.59
CA LEU A 537 -8.65 -4.29 26.03
C LEU A 537 -8.37 -3.06 26.92
N ARG A 538 -8.96 -1.89 26.59
CA ARG A 538 -8.89 -0.70 27.45
C ARG A 538 -9.60 -0.91 28.80
N LYS A 539 -10.76 -1.57 28.80
CA LYS A 539 -11.43 -1.96 30.02
C LYS A 539 -10.63 -2.94 30.87
N ALA A 540 -9.92 -3.88 30.22
CA ALA A 540 -9.02 -4.80 30.91
C ALA A 540 -7.89 -4.05 31.64
N VAL A 541 -7.26 -3.06 30.96
CA VAL A 541 -6.27 -2.16 31.58
C VAL A 541 -6.87 -1.46 32.80
N LYS A 542 -8.00 -0.74 32.63
CA LYS A 542 -8.63 0.05 33.68
C LYS A 542 -9.05 -0.78 34.89
N ASN A 543 -9.42 -2.03 34.66
CA ASN A 543 -9.87 -2.96 35.70
C ASN A 543 -8.72 -3.80 36.30
N GLY A 544 -7.47 -3.53 35.99
CA GLY A 544 -6.31 -4.29 36.46
C GLY A 544 -6.26 -5.74 35.98
N LYS A 545 -6.87 -6.03 34.83
CA LYS A 545 -6.95 -7.35 34.17
C LYS A 545 -6.00 -7.50 32.98
N LEU A 546 -4.83 -6.88 33.07
CA LEU A 546 -3.74 -7.03 32.07
C LEU A 546 -2.37 -6.99 32.79
N ASN A 547 -2.28 -7.70 33.93
CA ASN A 547 -1.09 -7.70 34.79
C ASN A 547 -0.41 -9.08 34.87
N THR A 548 -1.04 -10.13 34.34
CA THR A 548 -0.52 -11.49 34.40
C THR A 548 -0.41 -12.13 33.02
N ARG A 549 0.37 -13.21 32.92
CA ARG A 549 0.49 -13.98 31.67
C ARG A 549 -0.86 -14.55 31.24
N GLU A 550 -1.68 -14.95 32.17
CA GLU A 550 -3.05 -15.47 31.95
C GLU A 550 -3.96 -14.38 31.41
N ASP A 551 -3.79 -13.14 31.86
CA ASP A 551 -4.52 -11.98 31.33
C ASP A 551 -4.14 -11.74 29.86
N TYR A 552 -2.84 -11.75 29.54
CA TYR A 552 -2.36 -11.63 28.15
C TYR A 552 -2.97 -12.74 27.30
N LYS A 553 -2.89 -14.00 27.75
CA LYS A 553 -3.45 -15.15 27.04
C LYS A 553 -4.92 -14.97 26.74
N ARG A 554 -5.71 -14.61 27.71
CA ARG A 554 -7.15 -14.36 27.56
C ARG A 554 -7.46 -13.30 26.50
N GLU A 555 -6.76 -12.17 26.53
CA GLU A 555 -6.99 -11.09 25.58
C GLU A 555 -6.52 -11.46 24.18
N ILE A 556 -5.38 -12.14 24.04
CA ILE A 556 -4.87 -12.63 22.74
C ILE A 556 -5.88 -13.60 22.11
N GLU A 557 -6.33 -14.62 22.87
CA GLU A 557 -7.31 -15.59 22.39
C GLU A 557 -8.64 -14.95 22.01
N ARG A 558 -9.09 -13.94 22.77
CA ARG A 558 -10.27 -13.14 22.44
C ARG A 558 -10.08 -12.40 21.10
N MET A 559 -8.96 -11.71 20.95
CA MET A 559 -8.65 -10.93 19.74
C MET A 559 -8.49 -11.80 18.51
N LEU A 560 -7.87 -12.99 18.64
CA LEU A 560 -7.72 -13.93 17.52
C LEU A 560 -9.06 -14.48 17.02
N LYS A 561 -10.08 -14.54 17.89
CA LYS A 561 -11.43 -15.02 17.54
C LYS A 561 -12.36 -13.93 16.97
N ARG A 562 -11.98 -12.66 17.04
CA ARG A 562 -12.77 -11.52 16.57
C ARG A 562 -12.76 -11.43 15.05
N ARG A 563 -13.80 -11.95 14.39
CA ARG A 563 -13.94 -11.91 12.91
C ARG A 563 -14.56 -10.63 12.36
N ASP A 564 -15.33 -9.92 13.19
CA ASP A 564 -16.06 -8.70 12.81
C ASP A 564 -15.17 -7.47 12.60
N LEU A 565 -13.89 -7.53 13.02
CA LEU A 565 -12.92 -6.44 12.91
C LEU A 565 -12.07 -6.50 11.61
N TYR A 566 -12.20 -7.54 10.80
CA TYR A 566 -11.17 -7.89 9.80
C TYR A 566 -11.57 -7.72 8.34
N TYR A 567 -12.51 -6.84 8.07
CA TYR A 567 -12.74 -6.34 6.73
C TYR A 567 -11.70 -5.27 6.39
N LEU A 568 -10.70 -5.63 5.61
CA LEU A 568 -9.65 -4.71 5.19
C LEU A 568 -9.62 -4.57 3.69
N ILE A 569 -9.63 -3.32 3.23
CA ILE A 569 -9.19 -2.96 1.89
C ILE A 569 -7.70 -2.64 2.00
N ASP A 570 -6.87 -3.51 1.44
CA ASP A 570 -5.44 -3.26 1.34
C ASP A 570 -5.16 -2.44 0.07
N GLU A 571 -4.55 -1.27 0.20
CA GLU A 571 -4.22 -0.37 -0.92
C GLU A 571 -3.31 -1.02 -1.96
N ARG A 572 -2.50 -2.00 -1.57
CA ARG A 572 -1.57 -2.71 -2.46
C ARG A 572 -2.25 -3.78 -3.31
N VAL A 573 -3.37 -4.28 -2.88
CA VAL A 573 -4.14 -5.32 -3.61
C VAL A 573 -5.05 -4.70 -4.67
N GLY A 574 -4.98 -3.41 -4.85
CA GLY A 574 -5.73 -2.66 -5.85
C GLY A 574 -7.06 -2.10 -5.34
N GLN A 575 -7.47 -0.99 -5.93
CA GLN A 575 -8.63 -0.18 -5.55
C GLN A 575 -9.99 -0.90 -5.64
N ASN A 576 -10.01 -2.17 -5.96
CA ASN A 576 -11.22 -2.94 -6.24
C ASN A 576 -11.32 -4.24 -5.45
N ALA A 577 -10.32 -4.57 -4.65
CA ALA A 577 -10.35 -5.74 -3.80
C ALA A 577 -11.06 -5.39 -2.49
N ASP A 578 -12.31 -5.81 -2.39
CA ASP A 578 -12.95 -5.95 -1.08
C ASP A 578 -12.30 -7.16 -0.40
N GLY A 579 -11.10 -7.00 0.15
CA GLY A 579 -10.39 -8.04 0.85
C GLY A 579 -11.17 -8.47 2.09
N LEU A 580 -11.87 -9.58 1.96
CA LEU A 580 -12.48 -10.28 3.06
C LEU A 580 -11.41 -11.14 3.70
N THR A 581 -10.94 -10.76 4.88
CA THR A 581 -10.18 -11.69 5.71
C THR A 581 -11.10 -12.29 6.77
N ASN A 582 -11.01 -13.59 6.99
CA ASN A 582 -11.72 -14.29 8.06
C ASN A 582 -10.89 -14.36 9.34
N THR A 583 -9.73 -13.74 9.34
CA THR A 583 -8.71 -13.81 10.40
C THR A 583 -8.13 -12.42 10.67
N PRO A 584 -7.49 -12.20 11.81
CA PRO A 584 -6.74 -10.96 12.06
C PRO A 584 -5.77 -10.66 10.94
N ILE A 585 -5.79 -9.42 10.46
CA ILE A 585 -5.04 -9.01 9.27
C ILE A 585 -3.55 -9.32 9.36
N ARG A 586 -2.96 -9.24 10.56
CA ARG A 586 -1.54 -9.50 10.73
C ARG A 586 -1.17 -10.97 10.48
N LYS A 587 -2.10 -11.92 10.65
CA LYS A 587 -1.88 -13.31 10.25
C LYS A 587 -1.71 -13.41 8.72
N LEU A 588 -2.59 -12.78 7.96
CA LEU A 588 -2.49 -12.75 6.50
C LEU A 588 -1.23 -11.99 6.05
N ARG A 589 -0.96 -10.82 6.63
CA ARG A 589 0.22 -10.01 6.31
C ARG A 589 1.51 -10.76 6.61
N PHE A 590 1.59 -11.51 7.69
CA PHE A 590 2.76 -12.34 7.99
C PHE A 590 3.07 -13.28 6.83
N PHE A 591 2.09 -14.06 6.35
CA PHE A 591 2.34 -14.99 5.26
C PHE A 591 2.56 -14.30 3.91
N ARG A 592 1.88 -13.18 3.65
CA ARG A 592 2.15 -12.36 2.46
C ARG A 592 3.61 -11.90 2.41
N GLU A 593 4.13 -11.41 3.51
CA GLU A 593 5.52 -10.93 3.62
C GLU A 593 6.51 -12.10 3.68
N PHE A 594 6.19 -13.17 4.38
CA PHE A 594 7.01 -14.37 4.45
C PHE A 594 7.22 -14.99 3.07
N PHE A 595 6.15 -15.23 2.32
CA PHE A 595 6.24 -15.81 0.98
C PHE A 595 6.68 -14.78 -0.08
N GLY A 596 6.49 -13.48 0.13
CA GLY A 596 6.91 -12.42 -0.78
C GLY A 596 6.10 -12.35 -2.09
N TYR A 597 5.02 -13.10 -2.25
CA TYR A 597 4.20 -13.10 -3.47
C TYR A 597 3.55 -11.74 -3.81
N PRO A 598 3.29 -10.79 -2.86
CA PRO A 598 2.76 -9.47 -3.22
C PRO A 598 3.69 -8.62 -4.10
N ASN A 599 4.93 -9.05 -4.31
CA ASN A 599 5.90 -8.33 -5.13
C ASN A 599 5.73 -8.57 -6.64
N PHE A 600 5.03 -9.64 -7.05
CA PHE A 600 4.93 -9.99 -8.48
C PHE A 600 4.27 -8.92 -9.35
N PRO A 601 3.31 -8.10 -8.91
CA PRO A 601 2.71 -7.06 -9.75
C PRO A 601 3.70 -5.97 -10.22
N GLU A 602 4.83 -5.84 -9.54
CA GLU A 602 5.90 -4.89 -9.88
C GLU A 602 6.81 -5.43 -11.02
N ILE A 603 6.77 -6.74 -11.28
CA ILE A 603 7.58 -7.37 -12.32
C ILE A 603 6.88 -7.17 -13.65
N PHE A 604 7.57 -6.53 -14.58
CA PHE A 604 7.05 -6.35 -15.94
C PHE A 604 6.92 -7.71 -16.66
N LYS A 605 5.77 -7.94 -17.30
CA LYS A 605 5.51 -9.13 -18.11
C LYS A 605 4.87 -8.75 -19.44
N ASP A 606 5.37 -9.34 -20.53
CA ASP A 606 4.84 -9.08 -21.87
C ASP A 606 3.52 -9.81 -22.08
N ASN A 607 2.46 -9.07 -22.42
CA ASN A 607 1.14 -9.61 -22.74
C ASN A 607 1.16 -10.59 -23.91
N LYS A 608 2.02 -10.37 -24.93
CA LYS A 608 2.13 -11.25 -26.08
C LYS A 608 2.71 -12.62 -25.68
N ARG A 609 3.77 -12.63 -24.87
CA ARG A 609 4.35 -13.89 -24.34
C ARG A 609 3.38 -14.62 -23.39
N LEU A 610 2.58 -13.88 -22.63
CA LEU A 610 1.55 -14.46 -21.79
C LEU A 610 0.40 -15.05 -22.62
N GLY A 611 0.03 -14.42 -23.73
CA GLY A 611 -1.17 -14.71 -24.51
C GLY A 611 -2.45 -14.21 -23.84
N ALA A 612 -2.34 -13.26 -22.89
CA ALA A 612 -3.43 -12.70 -22.11
C ALA A 612 -3.07 -11.30 -21.59
N SER A 613 -4.04 -10.59 -20.98
CA SER A 613 -3.82 -9.25 -20.43
C SER A 613 -3.32 -9.31 -18.99
N TYR A 614 -2.02 -9.13 -18.79
CA TYR A 614 -1.38 -9.17 -17.47
C TYR A 614 -1.82 -8.02 -16.57
N ASP A 615 -1.77 -6.79 -17.08
CA ASP A 615 -2.06 -5.60 -16.27
C ASP A 615 -3.49 -5.55 -15.69
N ARG A 616 -4.43 -6.21 -16.36
CA ARG A 616 -5.82 -6.25 -15.91
C ARG A 616 -6.06 -7.21 -14.76
N ILE A 617 -5.25 -8.25 -14.65
CA ILE A 617 -5.55 -9.40 -13.80
C ILE A 617 -4.54 -9.61 -12.68
N LYS A 618 -3.36 -8.98 -12.73
CA LYS A 618 -2.30 -9.18 -11.74
C LYS A 618 -2.77 -9.02 -10.30
N PHE A 619 -3.56 -8.00 -10.00
CA PHE A 619 -4.09 -7.80 -8.64
C PHE A 619 -5.14 -8.85 -8.25
N ARG A 620 -5.87 -9.39 -9.22
CA ARG A 620 -6.84 -10.43 -8.95
C ARG A 620 -6.17 -11.77 -8.65
N LEU A 621 -5.11 -12.12 -9.36
CA LEU A 621 -4.31 -13.30 -9.07
C LEU A 621 -3.66 -13.22 -7.68
N LEU A 622 -3.29 -12.01 -7.25
CA LEU A 622 -2.85 -11.76 -5.89
C LEU A 622 -3.96 -12.02 -4.86
N GLU A 623 -5.20 -11.56 -5.15
CA GLU A 623 -6.36 -11.83 -4.30
C GLU A 623 -6.63 -13.33 -4.15
N GLU A 624 -6.46 -14.12 -5.20
CA GLU A 624 -6.67 -15.58 -5.15
C GLU A 624 -5.65 -16.28 -4.27
N CYS A 625 -4.39 -15.79 -4.29
CA CYS A 625 -3.36 -16.26 -3.37
C CYS A 625 -3.70 -15.89 -1.92
N ASP A 626 -4.12 -14.65 -1.68
CA ASP A 626 -4.57 -14.19 -0.36
C ASP A 626 -5.76 -15.02 0.16
N GLN A 627 -6.72 -15.35 -0.70
CA GLN A 627 -7.86 -16.22 -0.34
C GLN A 627 -7.41 -17.62 0.07
N LEU A 628 -6.45 -18.18 -0.64
CA LEU A 628 -5.90 -19.49 -0.30
C LEU A 628 -5.22 -19.45 1.08
N VAL A 629 -4.38 -18.47 1.31
CA VAL A 629 -3.74 -18.26 2.62
C VAL A 629 -4.78 -18.08 3.71
N ASP A 630 -5.75 -17.18 3.53
CA ASP A 630 -6.81 -16.90 4.52
C ASP A 630 -7.66 -18.14 4.81
N TYR A 631 -7.97 -18.94 3.78
CA TYR A 631 -8.67 -20.21 3.93
C TYR A 631 -7.90 -21.19 4.82
N ILE A 632 -6.60 -21.36 4.61
CA ILE A 632 -5.76 -22.28 5.39
C ILE A 632 -5.61 -21.79 6.83
N ILE A 633 -5.25 -20.52 7.02
CA ILE A 633 -5.05 -19.95 8.36
C ILE A 633 -6.36 -19.77 9.15
N SER A 634 -7.52 -19.70 8.48
CA SER A 634 -8.82 -19.68 9.14
C SER A 634 -9.28 -21.03 9.68
N LYS A 635 -8.82 -22.11 9.08
CA LYS A 635 -9.00 -23.49 9.58
C LYS A 635 -8.10 -23.80 10.76
N ASP A 636 -6.94 -23.18 10.81
CA ASP A 636 -5.95 -23.22 11.85
C ASP A 636 -5.55 -24.65 12.27
N LYS A 637 -5.32 -25.50 11.26
CA LYS A 637 -4.91 -26.90 11.42
C LYS A 637 -3.85 -27.27 10.39
N ASN A 638 -2.74 -27.88 10.82
CA ASN A 638 -1.59 -28.23 9.96
C ASN A 638 -1.19 -27.06 9.04
N VAL A 639 -1.18 -25.84 9.59
CA VAL A 639 -1.14 -24.59 8.77
C VAL A 639 0.12 -24.55 7.90
N PHE A 640 1.29 -24.89 8.44
CA PHE A 640 2.55 -24.81 7.69
C PHE A 640 2.64 -25.87 6.60
N GLU A 641 2.19 -27.08 6.92
CA GLU A 641 2.13 -28.19 5.98
C GLU A 641 1.13 -27.92 4.86
N GLU A 642 -0.08 -27.42 5.18
CA GLU A 642 -1.10 -27.07 4.19
C GLU A 642 -0.65 -25.94 3.27
N LEU A 643 0.03 -24.91 3.79
CA LEU A 643 0.59 -23.82 2.98
C LEU A 643 1.62 -24.32 1.96
N LEU A 644 2.33 -25.43 2.24
CA LEU A 644 3.33 -26.00 1.36
C LEU A 644 2.76 -27.09 0.45
N THR A 645 1.71 -27.84 0.86
CA THR A 645 1.29 -29.06 0.17
C THR A 645 -0.17 -29.11 -0.26
N SER A 646 -1.02 -28.14 0.11
CA SER A 646 -2.42 -28.12 -0.35
C SER A 646 -2.49 -28.17 -1.88
N ASP A 647 -3.30 -29.07 -2.43
CA ASP A 647 -3.58 -29.16 -3.86
C ASP A 647 -4.77 -28.31 -4.30
N ARG A 648 -5.36 -27.54 -3.37
CA ARG A 648 -6.56 -26.77 -3.56
C ARG A 648 -6.27 -25.29 -3.83
N TYR A 649 -6.97 -24.72 -4.81
CA TYR A 649 -6.76 -23.33 -5.25
C TYR A 649 -8.08 -22.62 -5.49
N TYR A 650 -8.06 -21.32 -5.33
CA TYR A 650 -9.09 -20.45 -5.86
C TYR A 650 -8.72 -20.04 -7.29
N VAL A 651 -9.68 -20.15 -8.21
CA VAL A 651 -9.53 -19.68 -9.58
C VAL A 651 -10.79 -18.96 -9.99
N TYR A 652 -10.68 -17.64 -10.16
CA TYR A 652 -11.78 -16.79 -10.60
C TYR A 652 -13.04 -16.88 -9.71
N HIS A 653 -12.83 -16.88 -8.39
CA HIS A 653 -13.88 -17.11 -7.40
C HIS A 653 -13.94 -15.96 -6.38
N SER A 654 -15.15 -15.64 -5.87
CA SER A 654 -15.34 -14.57 -4.88
C SER A 654 -14.96 -14.95 -3.45
N GLY A 655 -14.77 -16.23 -3.17
CA GLY A 655 -14.59 -16.78 -1.83
C GLY A 655 -15.91 -17.21 -1.15
N ASP A 656 -17.06 -16.90 -1.74
CA ASP A 656 -18.39 -17.28 -1.25
C ASP A 656 -19.01 -18.31 -2.18
N ASN A 657 -19.02 -19.59 -1.75
CA ASN A 657 -19.47 -20.72 -2.54
C ASN A 657 -20.97 -20.66 -2.86
N GLU A 658 -21.82 -20.19 -1.95
CA GLU A 658 -23.25 -20.08 -2.19
C GLU A 658 -23.56 -18.98 -3.20
N GLN A 659 -22.90 -17.85 -3.07
CA GLN A 659 -22.98 -16.75 -4.02
C GLN A 659 -22.54 -17.18 -5.41
N MET A 660 -21.42 -17.90 -5.51
CA MET A 660 -20.89 -18.35 -6.80
C MET A 660 -21.78 -19.40 -7.45
N LYS A 661 -22.34 -20.32 -6.66
CA LYS A 661 -23.31 -21.32 -7.16
C LYS A 661 -24.56 -20.63 -7.71
N LYS A 662 -25.13 -19.69 -6.93
CA LYS A 662 -26.32 -18.93 -7.37
C LYS A 662 -26.03 -18.12 -8.63
N ALA A 663 -24.84 -17.51 -8.71
CA ALA A 663 -24.43 -16.76 -9.89
C ALA A 663 -24.26 -17.64 -11.13
N SER A 664 -23.75 -18.86 -10.98
CA SER A 664 -23.65 -19.84 -12.05
C SER A 664 -25.03 -20.34 -12.50
N ASP A 665 -25.95 -20.58 -11.56
CA ASP A 665 -27.33 -20.95 -11.83
C ASP A 665 -28.10 -19.85 -12.58
N ASP A 666 -27.82 -18.56 -12.25
CA ASP A 666 -28.39 -17.42 -12.98
C ASP A 666 -27.89 -17.36 -14.44
N ILE A 667 -26.63 -17.69 -14.69
CA ILE A 667 -26.08 -17.80 -16.05
C ILE A 667 -26.79 -18.93 -16.84
N LYS A 668 -27.04 -20.07 -16.21
CA LYS A 668 -27.82 -21.17 -16.83
C LYS A 668 -29.24 -20.73 -17.19
N LYS A 669 -29.92 -20.00 -16.29
CA LYS A 669 -31.28 -19.46 -16.57
C LYS A 669 -31.29 -18.49 -17.74
N GLN A 670 -30.27 -17.62 -17.83
CA GLN A 670 -30.11 -16.71 -18.96
C GLN A 670 -29.89 -17.46 -20.27
N TYR A 671 -29.10 -18.52 -20.26
CA TYR A 671 -28.87 -19.38 -21.42
C TYR A 671 -30.17 -20.06 -21.85
N GLU A 672 -30.89 -20.72 -20.96
CA GLU A 672 -32.16 -21.40 -21.24
C GLU A 672 -33.19 -20.42 -21.82
N TYR A 673 -33.22 -19.16 -21.38
CA TYR A 673 -34.13 -18.16 -21.90
C TYR A 673 -33.86 -17.76 -23.34
N PHE A 674 -32.56 -17.62 -23.72
CA PHE A 674 -32.17 -17.10 -25.05
C PHE A 674 -31.76 -18.17 -26.06
N LYS A 675 -31.53 -19.42 -25.67
CA LYS A 675 -30.90 -20.44 -26.55
C LYS A 675 -31.70 -20.71 -27.84
N ASP A 676 -33.03 -20.62 -27.79
CA ASP A 676 -33.94 -20.91 -28.92
C ASP A 676 -34.46 -19.64 -29.62
N LEU A 677 -33.98 -18.45 -29.21
CA LEU A 677 -34.36 -17.17 -29.81
C LEU A 677 -33.32 -16.74 -30.85
N ASP A 678 -33.78 -16.08 -31.92
CA ASP A 678 -32.90 -15.51 -32.96
C ASP A 678 -32.29 -14.18 -32.54
N TRP A 679 -31.66 -14.15 -31.32
CA TRP A 679 -31.09 -12.97 -30.69
C TRP A 679 -29.98 -12.32 -31.50
N GLN A 680 -29.35 -13.06 -32.43
CA GLN A 680 -28.28 -12.57 -33.31
C GLN A 680 -28.80 -11.49 -34.27
N ASN A 681 -30.05 -11.61 -34.68
CA ASN A 681 -30.72 -10.70 -35.61
C ASN A 681 -31.62 -9.69 -34.89
N PHE A 682 -31.69 -9.67 -33.56
CA PHE A 682 -32.55 -8.76 -32.82
C PHE A 682 -32.15 -7.29 -33.04
N THR A 683 -33.18 -6.48 -33.37
CA THR A 683 -33.10 -5.02 -33.29
C THR A 683 -33.23 -4.56 -31.84
N TYR A 684 -33.09 -3.24 -31.59
CA TYR A 684 -33.34 -2.68 -30.29
C TYR A 684 -34.79 -2.93 -29.82
N GLU A 685 -35.72 -2.77 -30.72
CA GLU A 685 -37.15 -3.00 -30.49
C GLU A 685 -37.43 -4.46 -30.12
N ASP A 686 -36.71 -5.43 -30.72
CA ASP A 686 -36.83 -6.85 -30.37
C ASP A 686 -36.25 -7.10 -28.96
N PHE A 687 -35.11 -6.55 -28.64
CA PHE A 687 -34.55 -6.64 -27.27
C PHE A 687 -35.50 -5.99 -26.23
N MET A 688 -36.22 -4.94 -26.59
CA MET A 688 -37.19 -4.29 -25.69
C MET A 688 -38.35 -5.21 -25.32
N LYS A 689 -38.76 -6.19 -26.16
CA LYS A 689 -39.76 -7.21 -25.83
C LYS A 689 -39.30 -8.11 -24.66
N HIS A 690 -38.00 -8.24 -24.48
CA HIS A 690 -37.36 -9.04 -23.42
C HIS A 690 -36.72 -8.20 -22.30
N LYS A 691 -37.06 -6.90 -22.26
CA LYS A 691 -36.44 -5.93 -21.37
C LYS A 691 -36.49 -6.33 -19.90
N ASP A 692 -37.67 -6.78 -19.44
CA ASP A 692 -37.85 -7.08 -18.02
C ASP A 692 -36.88 -8.20 -17.58
N PHE A 693 -36.81 -9.28 -18.36
CA PHE A 693 -35.85 -10.37 -18.10
C PHE A 693 -34.40 -9.91 -18.20
N ILE A 694 -34.06 -9.13 -19.22
CA ILE A 694 -32.68 -8.61 -19.43
C ILE A 694 -32.24 -7.75 -18.25
N VAL A 695 -33.11 -6.87 -17.75
CA VAL A 695 -32.82 -5.98 -16.63
C VAL A 695 -32.80 -6.75 -15.31
N GLU A 696 -33.80 -7.61 -15.08
CA GLU A 696 -33.91 -8.41 -13.86
C GLU A 696 -32.73 -9.38 -13.72
N SER A 697 -32.37 -10.08 -14.78
CA SER A 697 -31.24 -10.99 -14.82
C SER A 697 -29.87 -10.29 -14.80
N GLY A 698 -29.83 -8.96 -14.97
CA GLY A 698 -28.61 -8.16 -14.92
C GLY A 698 -27.73 -8.20 -16.16
N ILE A 699 -28.25 -8.69 -17.27
CA ILE A 699 -27.53 -8.71 -18.54
C ILE A 699 -27.25 -7.27 -18.99
N SER A 700 -28.26 -6.38 -18.97
CA SER A 700 -28.11 -4.96 -19.32
C SER A 700 -29.19 -4.11 -18.62
N HIS A 701 -28.92 -2.81 -18.54
CA HIS A 701 -29.91 -1.82 -18.08
C HIS A 701 -30.79 -1.28 -19.20
N MET A 702 -30.61 -1.73 -20.44
CA MET A 702 -31.38 -1.31 -21.63
C MET A 702 -31.48 0.21 -21.80
N ARG A 703 -30.36 0.92 -21.71
CA ARG A 703 -30.27 2.39 -21.69
C ARG A 703 -30.49 3.05 -23.07
N GLY A 704 -30.34 2.32 -24.17
CA GLY A 704 -30.52 2.86 -25.52
C GLY A 704 -30.06 1.94 -26.65
N LYS A 705 -30.36 2.34 -27.90
CA LYS A 705 -30.06 1.58 -29.13
C LYS A 705 -28.61 1.21 -29.32
N GLY A 706 -27.66 1.94 -28.71
CA GLY A 706 -26.23 1.64 -28.77
C GLY A 706 -25.82 0.34 -28.11
N GLU A 707 -26.68 -0.25 -27.25
CA GLU A 707 -26.41 -1.49 -26.55
C GLU A 707 -26.67 -2.77 -27.38
N VAL A 708 -27.28 -2.69 -28.56
CA VAL A 708 -27.63 -3.87 -29.36
C VAL A 708 -26.42 -4.75 -29.66
N LYS A 709 -25.37 -4.18 -30.22
CA LYS A 709 -24.11 -4.93 -30.52
C LYS A 709 -23.49 -5.55 -29.28
N TRP A 710 -23.56 -4.83 -28.17
CA TRP A 710 -23.03 -5.31 -26.88
C TRP A 710 -23.89 -6.46 -26.33
N LEU A 711 -25.24 -6.38 -26.43
CA LEU A 711 -26.16 -7.46 -26.06
C LEU A 711 -25.94 -8.70 -26.93
N GLN A 712 -25.86 -8.55 -28.26
CA GLN A 712 -25.58 -9.66 -29.17
C GLN A 712 -24.28 -10.35 -28.83
N ARG A 713 -23.21 -9.57 -28.59
CA ARG A 713 -21.91 -10.12 -28.14
C ARG A 713 -22.04 -10.85 -26.79
N SER A 714 -22.71 -10.24 -25.81
CA SER A 714 -22.88 -10.85 -24.47
C SER A 714 -23.69 -12.15 -24.53
N LEU A 715 -24.71 -12.23 -25.38
CA LEU A 715 -25.46 -13.45 -25.61
C LEU A 715 -24.65 -14.50 -26.36
N GLY A 716 -23.81 -14.10 -27.33
CA GLY A 716 -22.87 -15.00 -27.99
C GLY A 716 -21.90 -15.66 -27.03
N GLU A 717 -21.33 -14.86 -26.12
CA GLU A 717 -20.47 -15.36 -25.04
C GLU A 717 -21.23 -16.32 -24.11
N LEU A 718 -22.49 -16.01 -23.78
CA LEU A 718 -23.35 -16.85 -22.96
C LEU A 718 -23.62 -18.22 -23.62
N MET A 719 -23.95 -18.22 -24.91
CA MET A 719 -24.20 -19.45 -25.67
C MET A 719 -22.96 -20.33 -25.72
N MET A 720 -21.80 -19.74 -25.99
CA MET A 720 -20.53 -20.47 -26.04
C MET A 720 -20.20 -21.14 -24.71
N ARG A 721 -20.41 -20.45 -23.59
CA ARG A 721 -20.11 -20.93 -22.23
C ARG A 721 -20.97 -22.12 -21.80
N ASN A 722 -22.20 -22.23 -22.31
CA ASN A 722 -23.16 -23.29 -21.94
C ASN A 722 -23.26 -24.41 -22.98
N LYS A 723 -22.54 -24.30 -24.11
CA LYS A 723 -22.67 -25.21 -25.25
C LYS A 723 -22.45 -26.69 -24.92
N ASN A 724 -21.60 -26.99 -23.95
CA ASN A 724 -21.16 -28.35 -23.63
C ASN A 724 -21.86 -28.92 -22.38
N GLY A 725 -22.90 -28.30 -21.87
CA GLY A 725 -23.60 -28.74 -20.64
C GLY A 725 -22.81 -28.65 -19.36
N LYS A 726 -21.61 -28.05 -19.42
CA LYS A 726 -20.74 -27.82 -18.25
C LYS A 726 -21.26 -26.70 -17.37
N THR A 727 -20.85 -26.68 -16.13
CA THR A 727 -21.16 -25.59 -15.18
C THR A 727 -20.49 -24.30 -15.66
N PRO A 728 -21.27 -23.26 -16.01
CA PRO A 728 -20.68 -22.00 -16.44
C PRO A 728 -20.05 -21.25 -15.27
N ASP A 729 -18.94 -20.56 -15.54
CA ASP A 729 -18.39 -19.62 -14.59
C ASP A 729 -19.37 -18.45 -14.35
N PRO A 730 -19.34 -17.80 -13.17
CA PRO A 730 -20.31 -16.78 -12.76
C PRO A 730 -20.06 -15.41 -13.39
N PHE A 731 -19.41 -15.35 -14.49
CA PHE A 731 -19.08 -14.14 -15.22
C PHE A 731 -20.31 -13.26 -15.51
N LYS A 732 -20.20 -11.94 -15.26
CA LYS A 732 -21.27 -10.93 -15.43
C LYS A 732 -22.58 -11.17 -14.66
N SER A 733 -22.61 -12.07 -13.69
CA SER A 733 -23.77 -12.18 -12.81
C SER A 733 -23.86 -11.00 -11.86
N LYS A 734 -25.08 -10.53 -11.56
CA LYS A 734 -25.31 -9.51 -10.51
C LYS A 734 -24.78 -9.95 -9.15
N LEU A 735 -24.81 -11.25 -8.87
CA LEU A 735 -24.42 -11.82 -7.59
C LEU A 735 -22.90 -11.97 -7.44
N ALA A 736 -22.18 -12.12 -8.56
CA ALA A 736 -20.72 -12.22 -8.59
C ALA A 736 -20.02 -10.85 -8.78
N GLN A 737 -20.71 -9.75 -8.55
CA GLN A 737 -20.21 -8.39 -8.88
C GLN A 737 -18.94 -7.96 -8.18
N SER A 738 -18.58 -8.58 -7.06
CA SER A 738 -17.44 -8.09 -6.29
C SER A 738 -16.08 -8.35 -6.95
N ARG A 739 -15.94 -9.44 -7.70
CA ARG A 739 -14.62 -9.86 -8.22
C ARG A 739 -14.58 -10.21 -9.70
N ALA A 740 -15.57 -10.85 -10.25
CA ALA A 740 -15.60 -11.26 -11.65
C ALA A 740 -16.13 -10.14 -12.55
N LYS A 741 -15.26 -9.30 -13.10
CA LYS A 741 -15.67 -8.10 -13.84
C LYS A 741 -15.90 -8.33 -15.34
N THR A 742 -15.07 -9.16 -15.96
CA THR A 742 -15.17 -9.41 -17.41
C THR A 742 -14.76 -10.86 -17.74
N ARG A 743 -15.27 -11.39 -18.86
CA ARG A 743 -14.85 -12.71 -19.38
C ARG A 743 -13.34 -12.77 -19.64
N LEU A 744 -12.75 -11.68 -20.11
CA LEU A 744 -11.31 -11.58 -20.33
C LEU A 744 -10.51 -11.82 -19.06
N ASP A 745 -10.99 -11.34 -17.91
CA ASP A 745 -10.32 -11.56 -16.63
C ASP A 745 -10.34 -13.05 -16.27
N GLY A 746 -11.46 -13.74 -16.48
CA GLY A 746 -11.58 -15.18 -16.27
C GLY A 746 -10.69 -16.01 -17.19
N ILE A 747 -10.69 -15.71 -18.48
CA ILE A 747 -9.80 -16.35 -19.48
C ILE A 747 -8.34 -16.14 -19.07
N SER A 748 -7.97 -14.91 -18.75
CA SER A 748 -6.60 -14.56 -18.40
C SER A 748 -6.14 -15.26 -17.12
N ILE A 749 -6.99 -15.35 -16.08
CA ILE A 749 -6.66 -16.06 -14.84
C ILE A 749 -6.54 -17.57 -15.08
N ALA A 750 -7.50 -18.18 -15.77
CA ALA A 750 -7.49 -19.59 -16.10
C ALA A 750 -6.21 -20.00 -16.85
N HIS A 751 -5.69 -19.09 -17.67
CA HIS A 751 -4.47 -19.30 -18.44
C HIS A 751 -3.22 -19.51 -17.56
N PHE A 752 -3.13 -18.83 -16.40
CA PHE A 752 -2.03 -19.07 -15.46
C PHE A 752 -2.06 -20.45 -14.82
N PHE A 753 -3.25 -21.07 -14.77
CA PHE A 753 -3.44 -22.42 -14.22
C PHE A 753 -3.51 -23.50 -15.29
N ASN A 754 -3.18 -23.19 -16.55
CA ASN A 754 -3.27 -24.10 -17.70
C ASN A 754 -4.69 -24.63 -17.97
N ILE A 755 -5.70 -23.84 -17.60
CA ILE A 755 -7.11 -24.17 -17.79
C ILE A 755 -7.57 -23.60 -19.13
N LYS A 756 -8.14 -24.45 -19.98
CA LYS A 756 -8.87 -24.02 -21.18
C LYS A 756 -10.25 -23.56 -20.77
N PHE A 757 -10.45 -22.25 -20.79
CA PHE A 757 -11.62 -21.60 -20.24
C PHE A 757 -12.95 -22.03 -20.89
N ASP A 758 -12.95 -22.31 -22.18
CA ASP A 758 -14.10 -22.78 -22.94
C ASP A 758 -14.41 -24.26 -22.70
N GLU A 759 -13.47 -25.04 -22.21
CA GLU A 759 -13.65 -26.46 -21.85
C GLU A 759 -13.82 -26.67 -20.34
N TRP A 760 -13.69 -25.62 -19.53
CA TRP A 760 -13.70 -25.72 -18.09
C TRP A 760 -15.09 -25.96 -17.51
N ASP A 761 -15.22 -27.04 -16.75
CA ASP A 761 -16.37 -27.27 -15.88
C ASP A 761 -16.11 -26.52 -14.57
N TYR A 762 -16.73 -25.34 -14.44
CA TYR A 762 -16.39 -24.40 -13.34
C TYR A 762 -16.75 -24.99 -11.97
N PRO A 763 -15.77 -25.17 -11.06
CA PRO A 763 -16.04 -25.65 -9.72
C PRO A 763 -16.63 -24.52 -8.88
N VAL A 764 -17.95 -24.50 -8.72
CA VAL A 764 -18.65 -23.45 -7.91
C VAL A 764 -18.25 -23.50 -6.44
N THR A 765 -17.79 -24.66 -5.96
CA THR A 765 -17.23 -24.83 -4.62
C THR A 765 -15.71 -24.80 -4.69
N GLN A 766 -15.14 -23.76 -4.14
CA GLN A 766 -13.70 -23.58 -4.10
C GLN A 766 -13.24 -23.28 -2.66
N PRO A 767 -11.97 -23.55 -2.28
CA PRO A 767 -10.87 -23.96 -3.19
C PRO A 767 -11.04 -25.38 -3.71
N ALA A 768 -10.68 -25.59 -4.99
CA ALA A 768 -10.77 -26.87 -5.69
C ALA A 768 -9.37 -27.39 -6.03
N ALA A 769 -9.25 -28.73 -6.15
CA ALA A 769 -7.99 -29.37 -6.52
C ALA A 769 -7.59 -29.01 -7.95
N LEU A 770 -6.31 -28.71 -8.14
CA LEU A 770 -5.71 -28.49 -9.46
C LEU A 770 -4.55 -29.46 -9.69
N PRO A 771 -4.40 -29.99 -10.92
CA PRO A 771 -3.29 -30.90 -11.23
C PRO A 771 -1.96 -30.17 -11.24
N ASN A 772 -0.90 -30.89 -10.94
CA ASN A 772 0.50 -30.44 -11.02
C ASN A 772 0.83 -29.22 -10.13
N ARG A 773 0.10 -29.02 -9.03
CA ARG A 773 0.33 -27.90 -8.11
C ARG A 773 0.18 -28.34 -6.67
N LYS A 774 1.01 -27.78 -5.79
CA LYS A 774 0.95 -27.95 -4.33
C LYS A 774 1.41 -26.69 -3.62
N GLY A 775 0.59 -26.21 -2.67
CA GLY A 775 0.88 -25.09 -1.80
C GLY A 775 1.17 -23.76 -2.51
N ILE A 776 1.63 -22.83 -1.73
CA ILE A 776 1.90 -21.46 -2.20
C ILE A 776 3.10 -21.42 -3.17
N LEU A 777 4.10 -22.30 -3.00
CA LEU A 777 5.32 -22.30 -3.84
C LEU A 777 5.04 -22.71 -5.30
N SER A 778 3.89 -23.33 -5.58
CA SER A 778 3.46 -23.60 -6.95
C SER A 778 2.32 -22.68 -7.41
N HIS A 779 1.91 -21.70 -6.59
CA HIS A 779 0.94 -20.68 -7.00
C HIS A 779 1.58 -19.70 -8.00
N PRO A 780 0.91 -19.34 -9.09
CA PRO A 780 1.47 -18.41 -10.08
C PRO A 780 1.97 -17.09 -9.48
N ALA A 781 1.30 -16.54 -8.47
CA ALA A 781 1.73 -15.32 -7.80
C ALA A 781 3.13 -15.45 -7.16
N TRP A 782 3.43 -16.58 -6.49
CA TRP A 782 4.75 -16.81 -5.92
C TRP A 782 5.80 -17.06 -6.99
N LEU A 783 5.48 -17.89 -7.99
CA LEU A 783 6.38 -18.22 -9.09
C LEU A 783 6.80 -16.99 -9.90
N MET A 784 5.87 -16.05 -10.12
CA MET A 784 6.15 -14.78 -10.77
C MET A 784 6.95 -13.82 -9.88
N ALA A 785 6.66 -13.77 -8.58
CA ALA A 785 7.41 -12.93 -7.65
C ALA A 785 8.91 -13.28 -7.62
N PHE A 786 9.22 -14.55 -7.91
CA PHE A 786 10.58 -15.07 -8.00
C PHE A 786 10.91 -15.50 -9.44
N SER A 787 10.70 -14.58 -10.38
CA SER A 787 11.05 -14.70 -11.79
C SER A 787 11.57 -13.37 -12.32
N GLN A 788 12.23 -13.41 -13.47
CA GLN A 788 12.64 -12.22 -14.22
C GLN A 788 11.54 -11.79 -15.21
N ASN A 789 11.75 -10.71 -15.92
CA ASN A 789 10.77 -10.22 -16.90
C ASN A 789 10.46 -11.24 -18.01
N THR A 790 11.47 -12.00 -18.43
CA THR A 790 11.40 -12.92 -19.58
C THR A 790 11.77 -14.36 -19.24
N HIS A 791 12.27 -14.61 -18.02
CA HIS A 791 12.79 -15.93 -17.63
C HIS A 791 12.34 -16.30 -16.22
N THR A 792 12.40 -17.60 -15.91
CA THR A 792 12.39 -18.10 -14.53
C THR A 792 13.62 -17.59 -13.76
N ASP A 793 13.60 -17.74 -12.44
CA ASP A 793 14.79 -17.43 -11.64
C ASP A 793 15.03 -18.53 -10.59
N PRO A 794 15.71 -19.63 -11.00
CA PRO A 794 16.04 -20.72 -10.09
C PRO A 794 16.92 -20.25 -8.91
N VAL A 795 17.79 -19.27 -9.15
CA VAL A 795 18.69 -18.75 -8.11
C VAL A 795 17.88 -18.09 -7.00
N LEU A 796 16.98 -17.16 -7.35
CA LEU A 796 16.12 -16.48 -6.37
C LEU A 796 15.16 -17.44 -5.66
N ARG A 797 14.57 -18.39 -6.39
CA ARG A 797 13.69 -19.44 -5.80
C ARG A 797 14.46 -20.29 -4.80
N GLY A 798 15.65 -20.77 -5.19
CA GLY A 798 16.50 -21.58 -4.34
C GLY A 798 17.05 -20.83 -3.14
N LYS A 799 17.46 -19.58 -3.32
CA LYS A 799 17.86 -18.68 -2.23
C LYS A 799 16.73 -18.49 -1.22
N TRP A 800 15.53 -18.21 -1.69
CA TRP A 800 14.36 -18.04 -0.82
C TRP A 800 14.11 -19.30 0.04
N ILE A 801 14.14 -20.50 -0.56
CA ILE A 801 13.97 -21.76 0.17
C ILE A 801 15.08 -21.93 1.20
N ARG A 802 16.35 -21.68 0.82
CA ARG A 802 17.49 -21.79 1.72
C ARG A 802 17.35 -20.88 2.94
N GLU A 803 17.01 -19.62 2.72
CA GLU A 803 16.97 -18.62 3.79
C GLU A 803 15.66 -18.67 4.59
N LYS A 804 14.52 -18.89 3.94
CA LYS A 804 13.20 -18.80 4.60
C LYS A 804 12.73 -20.12 5.17
N LEU A 805 12.97 -21.23 4.49
CA LEU A 805 12.50 -22.54 4.95
C LEU A 805 13.59 -23.35 5.66
N LEU A 806 14.82 -23.31 5.22
CA LEU A 806 15.91 -24.09 5.80
C LEU A 806 16.74 -23.34 6.84
N ALA A 807 16.35 -22.12 7.19
CA ALA A 807 17.08 -21.25 8.14
C ALA A 807 18.58 -21.12 7.84
N GLY A 808 18.95 -21.26 6.56
CA GLY A 808 20.32 -21.10 6.10
C GLY A 808 20.67 -19.66 5.76
N THR A 809 21.92 -19.42 5.45
CA THR A 809 22.45 -18.14 4.99
C THR A 809 23.14 -18.30 3.64
N ILE A 810 23.06 -17.28 2.81
CA ILE A 810 23.82 -17.18 1.56
C ILE A 810 24.73 -15.97 1.68
N PRO A 811 26.04 -16.14 1.47
CA PRO A 811 26.99 -15.03 1.49
C PRO A 811 26.64 -13.96 0.45
N ASP A 812 26.95 -12.70 0.74
CA ASP A 812 26.80 -11.61 -0.21
C ASP A 812 27.70 -11.83 -1.44
N VAL A 813 27.16 -11.49 -2.62
CA VAL A 813 27.93 -11.58 -3.88
C VAL A 813 29.08 -10.56 -3.84
N PRO A 814 30.33 -10.99 -4.09
CA PRO A 814 31.43 -10.05 -4.19
C PRO A 814 31.20 -9.04 -5.33
N ILE A 815 31.49 -7.76 -5.09
CA ILE A 815 31.25 -6.65 -6.03
C ILE A 815 31.98 -6.85 -7.39
N THR A 816 32.97 -7.74 -7.44
CA THR A 816 33.82 -8.01 -8.61
C THR A 816 33.26 -9.08 -9.55
N VAL A 817 32.08 -9.63 -9.29
CA VAL A 817 31.50 -10.71 -10.10
C VAL A 817 30.46 -10.15 -11.05
N GLU A 818 30.74 -10.23 -12.36
CA GLU A 818 29.71 -10.05 -13.38
C GLU A 818 28.82 -11.31 -13.45
N ALA A 819 27.58 -11.20 -12.98
CA ALA A 819 26.61 -12.29 -12.97
C ALA A 819 25.63 -12.16 -14.15
N VAL A 820 26.13 -12.23 -15.37
CA VAL A 820 25.30 -12.17 -16.58
C VAL A 820 25.13 -13.60 -17.14
N VAL A 821 23.89 -14.05 -17.24
CA VAL A 821 23.57 -15.30 -17.96
C VAL A 821 23.60 -15.00 -19.46
N PRO A 822 24.34 -15.80 -20.27
CA PRO A 822 24.40 -15.58 -21.71
C PRO A 822 23.03 -15.59 -22.39
N GLU A 823 22.81 -14.71 -23.37
CA GLU A 823 21.59 -14.66 -24.18
C GLU A 823 21.59 -15.71 -25.31
N ASP A 824 22.12 -16.92 -25.06
CA ASP A 824 22.09 -18.03 -26.01
C ASP A 824 20.73 -18.77 -25.95
N HIS A 825 19.71 -18.15 -26.55
CA HIS A 825 18.36 -18.72 -26.56
C HIS A 825 18.17 -19.95 -27.47
N HIS A 826 19.26 -20.57 -27.93
CA HIS A 826 19.26 -21.94 -28.49
C HIS A 826 19.25 -23.02 -27.41
N LYS A 827 19.56 -22.64 -26.16
CA LYS A 827 19.57 -23.51 -24.99
C LYS A 827 18.42 -23.13 -24.03
N THR A 828 18.01 -24.11 -23.23
CA THR A 828 17.10 -23.85 -22.10
C THR A 828 17.73 -22.87 -21.10
N PHE A 829 16.92 -22.19 -20.34
CA PHE A 829 17.44 -21.23 -19.32
C PHE A 829 18.32 -21.92 -18.28
N ARG A 830 17.92 -23.16 -17.84
CA ARG A 830 18.74 -23.93 -16.91
C ARG A 830 20.11 -24.23 -17.48
N ALA A 831 20.22 -24.69 -18.73
CA ALA A 831 21.51 -25.00 -19.36
C ALA A 831 22.43 -23.75 -19.45
N ARG A 832 21.85 -22.58 -19.80
CA ARG A 832 22.59 -21.30 -19.82
C ARG A 832 23.07 -20.86 -18.43
N LEU A 833 22.26 -21.12 -17.41
CA LEU A 833 22.61 -20.81 -16.03
C LEU A 833 23.71 -21.76 -15.51
N GLU A 834 23.65 -23.07 -15.82
CA GLU A 834 24.65 -24.05 -15.45
C GLU A 834 26.01 -23.69 -16.05
N ASP A 835 26.05 -23.29 -17.35
CA ASP A 835 27.30 -22.88 -18.05
C ASP A 835 28.10 -21.81 -17.29
N VAL A 836 27.44 -20.89 -16.57
CA VAL A 836 28.08 -19.77 -15.86
C VAL A 836 28.22 -19.99 -14.35
N THR A 837 27.38 -20.82 -13.74
CA THR A 837 27.35 -20.98 -12.27
C THR A 837 28.12 -22.21 -11.78
N GLU A 838 28.41 -23.19 -12.63
CA GLU A 838 29.17 -24.41 -12.26
C GLU A 838 30.68 -24.19 -12.19
N VAL A 839 31.18 -23.02 -12.62
CA VAL A 839 32.59 -22.71 -12.43
C VAL A 839 32.92 -22.65 -10.92
N LYS A 840 34.10 -23.17 -10.56
CA LYS A 840 34.52 -23.40 -9.16
C LYS A 840 34.26 -22.21 -8.22
N TYR A 841 34.45 -20.99 -8.68
CA TYR A 841 34.25 -19.80 -7.87
C TYR A 841 32.75 -19.48 -7.60
N CYS A 842 31.93 -19.56 -8.63
CA CYS A 842 30.49 -19.27 -8.54
C CYS A 842 29.72 -20.39 -7.81
N TRP A 843 30.18 -21.65 -8.03
CA TRP A 843 29.53 -22.83 -7.46
C TRP A 843 29.54 -22.87 -5.93
N LYS A 844 30.44 -22.16 -5.27
CA LYS A 844 30.46 -22.07 -3.80
C LYS A 844 29.11 -21.62 -3.21
N CYS A 845 28.49 -20.61 -3.80
CA CYS A 845 27.19 -20.13 -3.38
C CYS A 845 26.06 -20.84 -4.13
N HIS A 846 26.22 -21.02 -5.46
CA HIS A 846 25.16 -21.56 -6.31
C HIS A 846 24.78 -23.01 -5.97
N LYS A 847 25.72 -23.83 -5.48
CA LYS A 847 25.43 -25.19 -4.97
C LYS A 847 24.40 -25.23 -3.84
N LEU A 848 24.23 -24.13 -3.10
CA LEU A 848 23.25 -24.00 -2.01
C LEU A 848 21.87 -23.56 -2.50
N MET A 849 21.77 -22.98 -3.70
CA MET A 849 20.56 -22.35 -4.24
C MET A 849 20.04 -23.07 -5.49
N ASN A 850 20.89 -23.21 -6.52
CA ASN A 850 20.45 -23.68 -7.83
C ASN A 850 19.72 -25.04 -7.78
N PRO A 851 20.22 -26.07 -7.08
CA PRO A 851 19.57 -27.39 -7.05
C PRO A 851 18.16 -27.35 -6.44
N LEU A 852 17.90 -26.42 -5.50
CA LEU A 852 16.57 -26.20 -4.93
C LEU A 852 15.64 -25.50 -5.92
N GLY A 853 16.17 -24.53 -6.66
CA GLY A 853 15.39 -23.75 -7.63
C GLY A 853 15.11 -24.50 -8.92
N TYR A 854 16.01 -25.35 -9.40
CA TYR A 854 15.83 -26.18 -10.60
C TYR A 854 14.61 -27.08 -10.52
N ALA A 855 14.21 -27.53 -9.33
CA ALA A 855 13.00 -28.30 -9.13
C ALA A 855 11.74 -27.58 -9.65
N PHE A 856 11.76 -26.25 -9.71
CA PHE A 856 10.63 -25.43 -10.17
C PHE A 856 10.64 -25.11 -11.67
N GLU A 857 11.56 -25.62 -12.45
CA GLU A 857 11.58 -25.39 -13.91
C GLU A 857 10.39 -26.07 -14.63
N MET A 858 9.66 -26.94 -13.95
CA MET A 858 8.34 -27.38 -14.42
C MET A 858 7.30 -26.26 -14.52
N PHE A 859 7.62 -25.05 -14.11
CA PHE A 859 6.80 -23.86 -14.24
C PHE A 859 7.58 -22.78 -14.99
N ASP A 860 6.92 -22.10 -15.92
CA ASP A 860 7.50 -20.97 -16.67
C ASP A 860 7.56 -19.69 -15.80
N ASP A 861 8.01 -18.60 -16.41
CA ASP A 861 8.14 -17.27 -15.78
C ASP A 861 6.79 -16.60 -15.47
N PHE A 862 5.67 -17.11 -15.97
CA PHE A 862 4.30 -16.75 -15.60
C PHE A 862 3.69 -17.70 -14.57
N GLY A 863 4.42 -18.70 -14.13
CA GLY A 863 3.94 -19.73 -13.21
C GLY A 863 3.02 -20.77 -13.85
N ARG A 864 2.99 -20.90 -15.17
CA ARG A 864 2.26 -21.96 -15.87
C ARG A 864 3.04 -23.27 -15.84
N TYR A 865 2.35 -24.38 -15.62
CA TYR A 865 2.97 -25.70 -15.72
C TYR A 865 3.42 -25.98 -17.15
N ARG A 866 4.61 -26.54 -17.31
CA ARG A 866 5.21 -26.92 -18.60
C ARG A 866 6.00 -28.22 -18.50
N THR A 867 6.00 -28.98 -19.57
CA THR A 867 6.87 -30.15 -19.76
C THR A 867 7.99 -29.85 -20.76
N GLU A 868 7.85 -28.77 -21.54
CA GLU A 868 8.81 -28.30 -22.52
C GLU A 868 9.04 -26.80 -22.38
N GLU A 869 10.23 -26.36 -22.70
CA GLU A 869 10.64 -24.97 -22.75
C GLU A 869 10.81 -24.50 -24.19
N ALA A 870 10.22 -23.35 -24.51
CA ALA A 870 10.39 -22.69 -25.79
C ALA A 870 11.80 -22.08 -25.91
N LEU A 871 12.50 -22.37 -26.98
CA LEU A 871 13.81 -21.80 -27.30
C LEU A 871 13.60 -20.51 -28.11
N GLU A 872 13.43 -19.39 -27.41
CA GLU A 872 12.97 -18.11 -27.97
C GLU A 872 14.05 -17.39 -28.81
N HIS A 873 14.83 -18.12 -29.61
CA HIS A 873 15.77 -17.58 -30.59
C HIS A 873 15.08 -17.38 -31.96
N PRO A 874 15.36 -16.31 -32.73
CA PRO A 874 14.75 -16.07 -34.04
C PRO A 874 14.85 -17.25 -35.00
N ASP A 875 15.97 -17.99 -34.99
CA ASP A 875 16.18 -19.17 -35.84
C ASP A 875 15.32 -20.38 -35.44
N ASN A 876 14.75 -20.35 -34.24
CA ASN A 876 13.87 -21.38 -33.71
C ASN A 876 12.39 -21.03 -33.90
N LEU A 877 12.08 -19.88 -34.50
CA LEU A 877 10.70 -19.44 -34.71
C LEU A 877 10.03 -20.33 -35.76
N LEU A 878 9.02 -21.08 -35.34
CA LEU A 878 8.21 -21.93 -36.23
C LEU A 878 7.00 -21.19 -36.78
N LYS A 879 6.40 -20.31 -36.00
CA LYS A 879 5.24 -19.50 -36.41
C LYS A 879 5.23 -18.19 -35.65
N LYS A 880 5.18 -17.11 -36.43
CA LYS A 880 4.94 -15.76 -35.87
C LYS A 880 3.44 -15.47 -35.88
N ASN A 881 2.88 -15.17 -34.71
CA ASN A 881 1.49 -14.77 -34.57
C ASN A 881 1.37 -13.23 -34.57
N PRO A 882 0.21 -12.67 -34.95
CA PRO A 882 0.04 -11.22 -35.00
C PRO A 882 0.17 -10.59 -33.59
N ASP A 883 0.64 -9.34 -33.55
CA ASP A 883 0.79 -8.60 -32.30
C ASP A 883 -0.55 -8.14 -31.72
N LYS A 884 -1.62 -8.17 -32.50
CA LYS A 884 -2.98 -7.83 -32.10
C LYS A 884 -3.95 -8.76 -32.79
N GLY A 885 -4.87 -9.30 -32.02
CA GLY A 885 -5.91 -10.20 -32.50
C GLY A 885 -7.20 -10.05 -31.73
N THR A 886 -8.15 -10.95 -31.96
CA THR A 886 -9.37 -11.06 -31.19
C THR A 886 -9.06 -11.70 -29.82
N GLU A 887 -9.94 -11.48 -28.86
CA GLU A 887 -9.84 -11.98 -27.48
C GLU A 887 -9.71 -13.50 -27.34
N TYR A 888 -9.87 -14.23 -28.44
CA TYR A 888 -9.91 -15.70 -28.51
C TYR A 888 -8.69 -16.32 -29.20
N GLU A 889 -7.83 -15.49 -29.77
CA GLU A 889 -6.66 -15.97 -30.51
C GLU A 889 -5.45 -16.03 -29.55
N ASP A 890 -4.72 -17.15 -29.59
CA ASP A 890 -3.42 -17.24 -28.93
C ASP A 890 -2.41 -16.44 -29.77
N LEU A 891 -1.99 -15.31 -29.22
CA LEU A 891 -1.05 -14.38 -29.88
C LEU A 891 0.43 -14.76 -29.68
N ARG A 892 0.72 -15.81 -28.91
CA ARG A 892 2.09 -16.23 -28.64
C ARG A 892 2.79 -16.73 -29.89
N ASP A 893 4.00 -16.25 -30.12
CA ASP A 893 4.86 -16.82 -31.13
C ASP A 893 5.22 -18.28 -30.78
N ILE A 894 5.31 -19.13 -31.78
CA ILE A 894 5.59 -20.56 -31.57
C ILE A 894 7.04 -20.82 -31.97
N PHE A 895 7.81 -21.33 -31.04
CA PHE A 895 9.21 -21.67 -31.20
C PHE A 895 9.41 -23.19 -31.08
N LYS A 896 10.58 -23.65 -31.51
CA LYS A 896 11.06 -25.00 -31.19
C LYS A 896 11.15 -25.16 -29.66
N THR A 897 10.90 -26.35 -29.16
CA THR A 897 10.92 -26.64 -27.72
C THR A 897 11.94 -27.70 -27.37
N GLN A 898 12.34 -27.75 -26.10
CA GLN A 898 13.10 -28.82 -25.50
C GLN A 898 12.44 -29.27 -24.20
N PRO A 899 12.51 -30.57 -23.84
CA PRO A 899 12.01 -31.04 -22.53
C PRO A 899 12.67 -30.31 -21.38
N VAL A 900 11.87 -29.91 -20.38
CA VAL A 900 12.43 -29.29 -19.17
C VAL A 900 13.05 -30.34 -18.25
N ILE A 901 14.20 -30.00 -17.66
CA ILE A 901 14.88 -30.81 -16.65
C ILE A 901 14.49 -30.24 -15.28
N THR A 902 13.73 -31.03 -14.50
CA THR A 902 13.12 -30.59 -13.22
C THR A 902 13.74 -31.23 -11.97
N ASN A 903 14.70 -32.11 -12.12
CA ASN A 903 15.40 -32.71 -10.99
C ASN A 903 16.25 -31.66 -10.25
N GLY A 904 16.24 -31.74 -8.95
CA GLY A 904 17.04 -30.91 -8.06
C GLY A 904 17.65 -31.72 -6.94
N HIS A 905 18.14 -31.02 -5.90
CA HIS A 905 18.73 -31.68 -4.73
C HIS A 905 18.36 -30.88 -3.48
N LEU A 906 17.74 -31.53 -2.52
CA LEU A 906 17.47 -31.00 -1.20
C LEU A 906 18.62 -31.33 -0.26
N LYS A 907 19.14 -30.33 0.45
CA LYS A 907 20.14 -30.51 1.50
C LYS A 907 19.94 -29.45 2.59
N GLY A 908 20.10 -29.87 3.83
CA GLY A 908 20.09 -28.98 5.00
C GLY A 908 18.75 -28.98 5.74
N THR A 909 18.00 -30.07 5.65
CA THR A 909 16.87 -30.35 6.56
C THR A 909 17.35 -30.91 7.90
N GLU A 910 18.62 -31.32 7.97
CA GLU A 910 19.21 -32.10 9.08
C GLU A 910 18.49 -33.46 9.32
N ASP A 911 17.80 -33.95 8.30
CA ASP A 911 17.18 -35.28 8.28
C ASP A 911 17.57 -36.01 6.99
N ASP A 912 18.45 -37.02 7.10
CA ASP A 912 18.96 -37.79 5.96
C ASP A 912 17.86 -38.49 5.16
N LYS A 913 16.64 -38.68 5.74
CA LYS A 913 15.52 -39.29 5.03
C LYS A 913 14.82 -38.29 4.09
N LEU A 914 14.97 -36.99 4.36
CA LEU A 914 14.38 -35.92 3.55
C LEU A 914 15.39 -35.35 2.56
N ASP A 915 16.66 -35.23 2.95
CA ASP A 915 17.74 -34.76 2.09
C ASP A 915 18.00 -35.72 0.94
N GLY A 916 18.49 -35.23 -0.18
CA GLY A 916 18.82 -35.99 -1.38
C GLY A 916 18.17 -35.49 -2.65
N ASP A 917 18.28 -36.28 -3.73
CA ASP A 917 17.74 -35.92 -5.03
C ASP A 917 16.21 -35.82 -5.01
N VAL A 918 15.68 -34.76 -5.62
CA VAL A 918 14.24 -34.54 -5.78
C VAL A 918 13.86 -34.54 -7.25
N LYS A 919 12.70 -35.10 -7.56
CA LYS A 919 12.24 -35.26 -8.94
C LYS A 919 11.78 -33.91 -9.54
N ASN A 920 11.14 -33.11 -8.77
CA ASN A 920 10.54 -31.83 -9.19
C ASN A 920 10.07 -31.03 -7.95
N ALA A 921 9.44 -29.85 -8.19
CA ALA A 921 8.93 -29.00 -7.12
C ALA A 921 7.92 -29.69 -6.20
N LEU A 922 7.08 -30.60 -6.71
CA LEU A 922 6.04 -31.26 -5.91
C LEU A 922 6.66 -32.24 -4.90
N ASP A 923 7.69 -32.98 -5.32
CA ASP A 923 8.48 -33.84 -4.42
C ASP A 923 9.24 -33.02 -3.38
N LEU A 924 9.84 -31.91 -3.83
CA LEU A 924 10.57 -30.96 -2.95
C LEU A 924 9.67 -30.40 -1.84
N VAL A 925 8.50 -29.85 -2.18
CA VAL A 925 7.60 -29.23 -1.18
C VAL A 925 7.02 -30.26 -0.21
N GLU A 926 6.78 -31.49 -0.63
CA GLU A 926 6.36 -32.58 0.27
C GLU A 926 7.41 -32.94 1.31
N ARG A 927 8.69 -32.96 0.92
CA ARG A 927 9.79 -33.20 1.86
C ARG A 927 9.99 -32.01 2.80
N LEU A 928 9.96 -30.78 2.25
CA LEU A 928 10.06 -29.56 3.07
C LEU A 928 8.95 -29.49 4.11
N ALA A 929 7.71 -29.85 3.76
CA ALA A 929 6.58 -29.82 4.68
C ALA A 929 6.71 -30.81 5.86
N LYS A 930 7.50 -31.88 5.69
CA LYS A 930 7.77 -32.89 6.75
C LYS A 930 8.96 -32.52 7.62
N SER A 931 9.73 -31.50 7.24
CA SER A 931 10.95 -31.13 7.93
C SER A 931 10.68 -30.35 9.22
N GLU A 932 11.26 -30.82 10.32
CA GLU A 932 11.27 -30.12 11.61
C GLU A 932 11.94 -28.75 11.47
N ARG A 933 13.07 -28.69 10.79
CA ARG A 933 13.83 -27.46 10.56
C ARG A 933 13.00 -26.43 9.81
N VAL A 934 12.21 -26.82 8.82
CA VAL A 934 11.29 -25.93 8.09
C VAL A 934 10.23 -25.37 9.02
N ARG A 935 9.58 -26.20 9.82
CA ARG A 935 8.60 -25.78 10.83
C ARG A 935 9.22 -24.76 11.79
N GLN A 936 10.38 -25.07 12.35
CA GLN A 936 11.11 -24.20 13.27
C GLN A 936 11.57 -22.90 12.61
N SER A 937 11.96 -22.94 11.33
CA SER A 937 12.31 -21.73 10.56
C SER A 937 11.11 -20.79 10.41
N ILE A 938 9.93 -21.31 10.07
CA ILE A 938 8.70 -20.51 9.98
C ILE A 938 8.38 -19.88 11.35
N ILE A 939 8.55 -20.61 12.44
CA ILE A 939 8.37 -20.10 13.82
C ILE A 939 9.37 -18.98 14.14
N ARG A 940 10.65 -19.08 13.71
CA ARG A 940 11.63 -17.99 13.86
C ARG A 940 11.16 -16.74 13.12
N HIS A 941 10.66 -16.87 11.90
CA HIS A 941 10.10 -15.75 11.15
C HIS A 941 8.85 -15.17 11.82
N ALA A 942 7.99 -16.01 12.37
CA ALA A 942 6.84 -15.56 13.18
C ALA A 942 7.30 -14.80 14.42
N PHE A 943 8.30 -15.30 15.14
CA PHE A 943 8.92 -14.59 16.26
C PHE A 943 9.37 -13.19 15.83
N ARG A 944 10.18 -13.07 14.78
CA ARG A 944 10.66 -11.77 14.27
C ARG A 944 9.51 -10.82 13.97
N TYR A 945 8.48 -11.32 13.32
CA TYR A 945 7.32 -10.53 12.91
C TYR A 945 6.49 -10.02 14.11
N PHE A 946 6.20 -10.89 15.07
CA PHE A 946 5.36 -10.52 16.22
C PHE A 946 6.14 -9.80 17.32
N MET A 947 7.43 -10.09 17.49
CA MET A 947 8.28 -9.39 18.46
C MET A 947 8.84 -8.07 17.93
N GLY A 948 8.87 -7.88 16.60
CA GLY A 948 9.47 -6.72 15.95
C GLY A 948 10.98 -6.61 16.16
N ARG A 949 11.67 -7.73 16.30
CA ARG A 949 13.13 -7.86 16.41
C ARG A 949 13.62 -9.25 16.03
N ASN A 950 14.89 -9.38 15.73
CA ASN A 950 15.51 -10.68 15.59
C ASN A 950 15.61 -11.41 16.92
N GLU A 951 15.63 -12.74 16.86
CA GLU A 951 15.89 -13.60 18.00
C GLU A 951 17.35 -13.53 18.45
N VAL A 952 17.56 -13.81 19.73
CA VAL A 952 18.86 -14.00 20.37
C VAL A 952 18.85 -15.28 21.20
N LEU A 953 19.98 -15.75 21.68
CA LEU A 953 20.08 -17.03 22.42
C LEU A 953 19.15 -17.11 23.64
N SER A 954 18.89 -15.98 24.31
CA SER A 954 17.91 -15.96 25.43
C SER A 954 16.47 -16.17 25.02
N ASP A 955 16.16 -16.19 23.71
CA ASP A 955 14.82 -16.50 23.19
C ASP A 955 14.63 -18.00 22.91
N SER A 956 15.67 -18.84 23.12
CA SER A 956 15.66 -20.29 22.87
C SER A 956 14.41 -20.95 23.48
N LYS A 957 14.14 -20.73 24.77
CA LYS A 957 12.95 -21.27 25.41
C LYS A 957 11.64 -20.81 24.76
N THR A 958 11.54 -19.54 24.38
CA THR A 958 10.35 -18.99 23.71
C THR A 958 10.10 -19.70 22.37
N LEU A 959 11.13 -19.94 21.58
CA LEU A 959 11.05 -20.64 20.28
C LEU A 959 10.69 -22.10 20.44
N ILE A 960 11.30 -22.80 21.40
CA ILE A 960 10.99 -24.21 21.72
C ILE A 960 9.52 -24.33 22.19
N ASP A 961 9.08 -23.45 23.08
CA ASP A 961 7.70 -23.47 23.58
C ASP A 961 6.68 -23.21 22.45
N ALA A 962 7.01 -22.33 21.51
CA ALA A 962 6.18 -22.04 20.33
C ALA A 962 6.12 -23.24 19.35
N ASP A 963 7.24 -23.93 19.13
CA ASP A 963 7.29 -25.17 18.34
C ASP A 963 6.45 -26.27 18.99
N GLN A 964 6.57 -26.46 20.30
CA GLN A 964 5.76 -27.41 21.05
C GLN A 964 4.26 -27.04 21.05
N ALA A 965 3.93 -25.76 21.09
CA ALA A 965 2.54 -25.29 21.01
C ALA A 965 1.93 -25.65 19.65
N TYR A 966 2.69 -25.44 18.55
CA TYR A 966 2.27 -25.85 17.21
C TYR A 966 1.98 -27.36 17.13
N LEU A 967 2.92 -28.19 17.59
CA LEU A 967 2.77 -29.65 17.55
C LEU A 967 1.58 -30.14 18.38
N LYS A 968 1.46 -29.68 19.62
CA LYS A 968 0.40 -30.10 20.56
C LYS A 968 -1.00 -29.66 20.14
N SER A 969 -1.12 -28.58 19.39
CA SER A 969 -2.39 -28.06 18.89
C SER A 969 -2.85 -28.68 17.57
N GLY A 970 -2.07 -29.60 16.98
CA GLY A 970 -2.37 -30.15 15.67
C GLY A 970 -2.08 -29.17 14.52
N GLY A 971 -1.02 -28.39 14.65
CA GLY A 971 -0.57 -27.47 13.63
C GLY A 971 -1.29 -26.12 13.59
N SER A 972 -1.70 -25.60 14.76
CA SER A 972 -2.37 -24.31 14.88
C SER A 972 -1.37 -23.15 14.89
N PHE A 973 -1.55 -22.18 13.99
CA PHE A 973 -0.77 -20.95 13.99
C PHE A 973 -1.22 -19.98 15.09
N ASP A 974 -2.49 -20.03 15.48
CA ASP A 974 -2.98 -19.26 16.64
C ASP A 974 -2.29 -19.71 17.94
N ALA A 975 -2.02 -21.01 18.10
CA ALA A 975 -1.27 -21.53 19.24
C ALA A 975 0.18 -20.99 19.25
N VAL A 976 0.83 -20.85 18.10
CA VAL A 976 2.15 -20.22 17.99
C VAL A 976 2.08 -18.76 18.44
N ILE A 977 1.12 -17.97 17.92
CA ILE A 977 0.94 -16.56 18.28
C ILE A 977 0.70 -16.41 19.79
N VAL A 978 -0.20 -17.22 20.36
CA VAL A 978 -0.48 -17.21 21.81
C VAL A 978 0.80 -17.50 22.59
N SER A 979 1.56 -18.55 22.20
CA SER A 979 2.82 -18.91 22.87
C SER A 979 3.84 -17.77 22.80
N LEU A 980 4.04 -17.16 21.63
CA LEU A 980 4.97 -16.06 21.45
C LEU A 980 4.57 -14.82 22.28
N LEU A 981 3.32 -14.37 22.19
CA LEU A 981 2.87 -13.15 22.84
C LEU A 981 2.62 -13.30 24.36
N THR A 982 2.63 -14.54 24.89
CA THR A 982 2.61 -14.81 26.32
C THR A 982 3.99 -15.19 26.88
N SER A 983 5.04 -15.20 26.04
CA SER A 983 6.40 -15.56 26.47
C SER A 983 7.08 -14.47 27.28
N ASP A 984 8.12 -14.87 28.01
CA ASP A 984 9.00 -13.92 28.72
C ASP A 984 9.60 -12.89 27.76
N SER A 985 9.99 -13.32 26.56
CA SER A 985 10.53 -12.46 25.51
C SER A 985 9.59 -11.31 25.11
N PHE A 986 8.28 -11.52 25.18
CA PHE A 986 7.28 -10.49 24.88
C PHE A 986 6.89 -9.66 26.10
N ILE A 987 6.67 -10.29 27.24
CA ILE A 987 6.12 -9.64 28.44
C ILE A 987 7.16 -8.74 29.11
N TYR A 988 8.42 -9.21 29.20
CA TYR A 988 9.45 -8.53 29.97
C TYR A 988 10.33 -7.60 29.12
N ARG A 989 10.67 -6.48 29.74
CA ARG A 989 11.60 -5.47 29.25
C ARG A 989 12.82 -5.38 30.16
N LYS A 990 13.94 -5.03 29.57
CA LYS A 990 15.18 -4.81 30.32
C LYS A 990 15.92 -3.63 29.74
N ALA A 991 16.30 -2.66 30.57
CA ALA A 991 17.20 -1.61 30.16
C ALA A 991 18.56 -2.20 29.76
N VAL A 992 19.00 -1.96 28.56
CA VAL A 992 20.33 -2.29 28.09
C VAL A 992 21.17 -1.04 28.26
N LYS A 993 22.28 -1.14 28.98
CA LYS A 993 23.26 -0.04 29.02
C LYS A 993 23.89 0.03 27.62
N GLU A 994 23.72 1.17 26.96
CA GLU A 994 24.40 1.50 25.72
C GLU A 994 25.94 1.47 25.93
#